data_a0b48aafb42856a64df9703a912062ad
#
_entry.id   a0b48aafb42856a64df9703a912062ad
#
_cell.length_a   1.000
_cell.length_b   1.000
_cell.length_c   1.000
_cell.angle_alpha   90.00
_cell.angle_beta   90.00
_cell.angle_gamma   90.00
#
_symmetry.space_group_name_H-M   'P 1'
#
loop_
_entity.id
_entity.type
_entity.pdbx_description
1 polymer ?
#
loop_
_entity_poly.entity_id
_entity_poly.type
_entity_poly.pdbx_seq_one_letter_code
_entity_poly.pdbx_strand_id
1 'polypeptide(L)'
;MKLFKIVLSLLLALSLVGCSGKEKNVAVTGSYVAEKLGIEVVDGDAAVSNQDAVKALLEWTGLSEEALGDYPNDYNAFAESLGLFSDDVDLDAQIMSEDFDAMMGVVSKVKDAVSSDKLEPLFINGMAQPIFPYTKGTTKGYTNENSDVLRYSVYVETDYDTDGDGKLDLVKAVVQLPKSAAEGNYKAATIFEARPYISGCSSGESIDSLPGEGVGYDNSLLHAQPSARTPEGEMSTLEVAAKATQDEWFYFSPYEGITDYEDIDWYDYFLARGFAVVLSAGIGTNNSEGFETCGSDVEIDAFAAIIEWLTDDRVAYTDKENNIEVKADWSNGSVGMTGRSYAGTTQFGLAATGVEGLKTIVPVSGIASWYDYYNCQGVNIGTDEQIAGLAMYCAGRYINKEDWATIEESYGAYLHQLAEDMFANGNDYNDLAWSNRDYTLGNGFKCSALIVQGLNDYNVRTKQAEMMYNSFKAAGLDVKMLMHQGDHITPTHQDTHAPIPDENGELEITDDMWIAQVGWMEPGTYTIYDDVAGFSIPVADHSYDDILNAWYCHYLYGLDNGIEEKLPEALVQSNLDENKWVSYDSYASKNKAEITVSDKEEVTISADYAAAGLDLQDDEAMGHDEFVSKVPSSANVIFQTEVKNDLTIKGTVEVDFSAALAHATEGADNNLIINALLVDLDDEDFTLFDKPGYHVDTYVVEGGEGNHWMGSGVTKMDIKNFQPMKRDYKVIAEGWADLANPESGFASATSAGSIVPVVGEYHDYTMFLQPNVYEVTAGHRLAIVITAYDPDTYTPVDRDYSFSVKTDTVKAILPVATDNVALEATLVK
;
A
#
# COMPACT_ATOMS: atom_id res chain seq x y z
N MET A 1 6.19 -11.51 28.40
CA MET A 1 6.91 -10.26 28.22
C MET A 1 7.91 -9.91 29.35
N LYS A 2 7.54 -9.80 30.62
CA LYS A 2 8.53 -9.49 31.71
C LYS A 2 9.65 -10.51 31.91
N LEU A 3 9.51 -11.76 31.49
CA LEU A 3 10.55 -12.78 31.64
C LEU A 3 11.63 -12.74 30.53
N PHE A 4 11.31 -12.18 29.36
CA PHE A 4 12.24 -12.13 28.21
C PHE A 4 13.22 -10.95 28.33
N LYS A 5 12.75 -9.81 28.89
CA LYS A 5 13.63 -8.64 29.18
C LYS A 5 14.75 -8.96 30.20
N ILE A 6 14.53 -9.92 31.09
CA ILE A 6 15.54 -10.33 32.09
C ILE A 6 16.64 -11.23 31.50
N VAL A 7 16.36 -11.95 30.40
CA VAL A 7 17.35 -12.86 29.78
C VAL A 7 18.31 -12.09 28.85
N LEU A 8 17.86 -11.02 28.17
CA LEU A 8 18.73 -10.25 27.29
C LEU A 8 19.74 -9.39 28.09
N SER A 9 19.31 -8.80 29.21
CA SER A 9 20.23 -8.08 30.13
C SER A 9 21.21 -9.01 30.83
N LEU A 10 20.90 -10.32 30.98
CA LEU A 10 21.83 -11.30 31.56
C LEU A 10 22.84 -11.87 30.53
N LEU A 11 22.53 -11.85 29.25
CA LEU A 11 23.46 -12.32 28.19
C LEU A 11 24.54 -11.27 27.85
N LEU A 12 24.23 -9.97 27.94
CA LEU A 12 25.26 -8.92 27.84
C LEU A 12 26.21 -8.93 29.06
N ALA A 13 25.74 -9.33 30.22
CA ALA A 13 26.56 -9.41 31.44
C ALA A 13 27.54 -10.60 31.49
N LEU A 14 27.41 -11.59 30.63
CA LEU A 14 28.21 -12.82 30.66
C LEU A 14 29.38 -12.86 29.65
N SER A 15 29.52 -11.89 28.76
CA SER A 15 30.62 -11.83 27.79
C SER A 15 31.85 -10.99 28.27
N LEU A 16 31.79 -10.39 29.43
CA LEU A 16 32.86 -9.50 29.96
C LEU A 16 33.52 -10.03 31.25
N VAL A 17 33.79 -11.34 31.38
CA VAL A 17 34.60 -11.86 32.47
C VAL A 17 36.01 -12.13 31.96
N GLY A 18 36.85 -11.09 31.99
CA GLY A 18 38.29 -11.15 31.81
C GLY A 18 38.99 -10.06 32.63
N CYS A 19 39.35 -10.35 33.84
CA CYS A 19 40.27 -9.70 34.77
C CYS A 19 40.75 -8.27 34.50
N SER A 20 40.23 -7.31 35.30
CA SER A 20 41.02 -6.28 36.01
C SER A 20 40.08 -5.41 36.86
N GLY A 21 40.57 -4.79 37.93
CA GLY A 21 39.83 -4.19 39.04
C GLY A 21 38.57 -3.40 38.59
N LYS A 22 37.43 -3.62 39.23
CA LYS A 22 36.18 -2.89 39.01
C LYS A 22 36.48 -1.39 39.11
N GLU A 23 36.48 -0.71 37.98
CA GLU A 23 36.32 0.74 37.97
C GLU A 23 35.04 1.08 38.71
N LYS A 24 35.06 2.09 39.55
CA LYS A 24 33.85 2.51 40.27
C LYS A 24 32.88 3.10 39.25
N ASN A 25 31.64 2.60 39.24
CA ASN A 25 30.57 3.24 38.47
C ASN A 25 30.38 4.67 39.00
N VAL A 26 30.67 5.68 38.16
CA VAL A 26 30.63 7.08 38.53
C VAL A 26 29.70 7.86 37.60
N ALA A 27 29.15 8.95 38.08
CA ALA A 27 28.37 9.87 37.29
C ALA A 27 29.22 10.48 36.17
N VAL A 28 28.71 10.48 34.93
CA VAL A 28 29.45 10.99 33.76
C VAL A 28 29.44 12.51 33.73
N THR A 29 30.57 13.09 33.40
CA THR A 29 30.75 14.52 33.18
C THR A 29 31.29 14.81 31.78
N GLY A 30 31.26 16.07 31.35
CA GLY A 30 31.81 16.48 30.06
C GLY A 30 33.26 16.06 29.87
N SER A 31 34.10 16.13 30.93
CA SER A 31 35.48 15.65 30.85
C SER A 31 35.60 14.14 30.62
N TYR A 32 34.71 13.35 31.19
CA TYR A 32 34.65 11.90 30.95
C TYR A 32 34.35 11.57 29.49
N VAL A 33 33.29 12.21 28.95
CA VAL A 33 32.91 12.04 27.52
C VAL A 33 34.09 12.46 26.62
N ALA A 34 34.67 13.63 26.85
CA ALA A 34 35.76 14.13 26.04
C ALA A 34 36.99 13.19 26.05
N GLU A 35 37.33 12.65 27.23
CA GLU A 35 38.42 11.66 27.35
C GLU A 35 38.11 10.38 26.56
N LYS A 36 36.89 9.84 26.69
CA LYS A 36 36.49 8.59 26.04
C LYS A 36 36.38 8.72 24.53
N LEU A 37 35.83 9.81 24.04
CA LEU A 37 35.61 10.02 22.61
C LEU A 37 36.77 10.71 21.89
N GLY A 38 37.73 11.26 22.63
CA GLY A 38 38.88 11.98 22.08
C GLY A 38 38.51 13.32 21.44
N ILE A 39 37.49 14.00 21.97
CA ILE A 39 36.98 15.29 21.52
C ILE A 39 37.30 16.43 22.47
N GLU A 40 37.18 17.69 22.03
CA GLU A 40 37.39 18.85 22.91
C GLU A 40 36.22 18.99 23.89
N VAL A 41 36.53 19.31 25.15
CA VAL A 41 35.52 19.55 26.19
C VAL A 41 35.11 21.01 26.20
N VAL A 42 33.78 21.24 26.17
CA VAL A 42 33.20 22.60 26.28
C VAL A 42 33.01 23.00 27.75
N ASP A 43 32.46 22.10 28.58
CA ASP A 43 32.33 22.26 30.04
C ASP A 43 32.64 20.91 30.71
N GLY A 44 33.86 20.82 31.26
CA GLY A 44 34.36 19.55 31.78
C GLY A 44 33.66 19.07 33.05
N ASP A 45 33.07 19.96 33.81
CA ASP A 45 32.43 19.66 35.11
C ASP A 45 30.91 19.49 34.96
N ALA A 46 30.33 19.79 33.79
CA ALA A 46 28.89 19.62 33.55
C ALA A 46 28.48 18.13 33.67
N ALA A 47 27.36 17.90 34.35
CA ALA A 47 26.71 16.58 34.35
C ALA A 47 26.20 16.27 32.95
N VAL A 48 26.33 15.02 32.50
CA VAL A 48 25.86 14.57 31.18
C VAL A 48 24.61 13.72 31.39
N SER A 49 23.53 14.12 30.78
CA SER A 49 22.28 13.36 30.77
C SER A 49 22.36 12.14 29.82
N ASN A 50 21.41 11.22 29.91
CA ASN A 50 21.28 10.13 28.92
C ASN A 50 21.12 10.70 27.51
N GLN A 51 20.30 11.76 27.35
CA GLN A 51 20.07 12.45 26.07
C GLN A 51 21.37 13.07 25.50
N ASP A 52 22.14 13.77 26.34
CA ASP A 52 23.42 14.37 25.91
C ASP A 52 24.45 13.30 25.55
N ALA A 53 24.45 12.17 26.24
CA ALA A 53 25.32 11.03 25.95
C ALA A 53 25.00 10.42 24.60
N VAL A 54 23.72 10.19 24.31
CA VAL A 54 23.27 9.70 22.99
C VAL A 54 23.71 10.63 21.88
N LYS A 55 23.43 11.93 22.02
CA LYS A 55 23.89 12.93 21.05
C LYS A 55 25.38 12.85 20.79
N ALA A 56 26.19 12.91 21.85
CA ALA A 56 27.62 12.90 21.72
C ALA A 56 28.17 11.60 21.09
N LEU A 57 27.57 10.46 21.42
CA LEU A 57 27.96 9.16 20.86
C LEU A 57 27.60 9.04 19.38
N LEU A 58 26.39 9.44 18.98
CA LEU A 58 25.95 9.37 17.59
C LEU A 58 26.74 10.34 16.71
N GLU A 59 26.92 11.58 17.12
CA GLU A 59 27.79 12.53 16.41
C GLU A 59 29.23 12.04 16.27
N TRP A 60 29.73 11.30 17.26
CA TRP A 60 31.09 10.72 17.24
C TRP A 60 31.24 9.60 16.19
N THR A 61 30.17 8.98 15.71
CA THR A 61 30.22 7.95 14.67
C THR A 61 30.80 8.47 13.36
N GLY A 62 30.55 9.74 13.05
CA GLY A 62 30.86 10.35 11.76
C GLY A 62 29.80 10.12 10.70
N LEU A 63 28.60 9.66 11.09
CA LEU A 63 27.42 9.66 10.22
C LEU A 63 27.09 11.08 9.76
N SER A 64 26.50 11.22 8.58
CA SER A 64 26.05 12.51 8.07
C SER A 64 24.85 13.04 8.88
N GLU A 65 24.56 14.34 8.77
CA GLU A 65 23.39 14.94 9.39
C GLU A 65 22.10 14.29 8.85
N GLU A 66 22.05 13.99 7.55
CA GLU A 66 20.90 13.30 6.92
C GLU A 66 20.68 11.89 7.48
N ALA A 67 21.75 11.17 7.82
CA ALA A 67 21.65 9.83 8.41
C ALA A 67 21.27 9.87 9.89
N LEU A 68 21.50 10.97 10.59
CA LEU A 68 21.15 11.15 12.00
C LEU A 68 19.77 11.77 12.19
N GLY A 69 19.28 12.54 11.21
CA GLY A 69 18.01 13.23 11.28
C GLY A 69 17.98 14.37 12.32
N ASP A 70 16.81 14.75 12.76
CA ASP A 70 16.57 15.86 13.68
C ASP A 70 16.77 15.48 15.14
N TYR A 71 17.52 16.32 15.84
CA TYR A 71 17.72 16.17 17.28
C TYR A 71 16.56 16.86 18.04
N PRO A 72 15.96 16.25 19.09
CA PRO A 72 16.38 14.98 19.73
C PRO A 72 15.65 13.72 19.22
N ASN A 73 14.60 13.83 18.43
CA ASN A 73 13.67 12.72 18.16
C ASN A 73 14.33 11.59 17.38
N ASP A 74 14.94 11.90 16.22
CA ASP A 74 15.55 10.89 15.36
C ASP A 74 16.78 10.27 16.00
N TYR A 75 17.54 11.06 16.76
CA TYR A 75 18.65 10.55 17.57
C TYR A 75 18.20 9.52 18.60
N ASN A 76 17.04 9.73 19.21
CA ASN A 76 16.47 8.79 20.17
C ASN A 76 15.98 7.52 19.49
N ALA A 77 15.23 7.65 18.40
CA ALA A 77 14.76 6.52 17.60
C ALA A 77 15.96 5.68 17.10
N PHE A 78 17.00 6.34 16.60
CA PHE A 78 18.20 5.64 16.17
C PHE A 78 18.93 4.95 17.33
N ALA A 79 19.03 5.61 18.49
CA ALA A 79 19.63 5.01 19.68
C ALA A 79 18.84 3.78 20.19
N GLU A 80 17.52 3.81 20.11
CA GLU A 80 16.63 2.67 20.41
C GLU A 80 16.85 1.52 19.43
N SER A 81 16.92 1.79 18.14
CA SER A 81 17.21 0.79 17.11
C SER A 81 18.56 0.10 17.32
N LEU A 82 19.54 0.85 17.82
CA LEU A 82 20.83 0.31 18.25
C LEU A 82 20.77 -0.45 19.59
N GLY A 83 19.67 -0.35 20.34
CA GLY A 83 19.50 -0.93 21.67
C GLY A 83 20.37 -0.25 22.74
N LEU A 84 20.60 1.07 22.61
CA LEU A 84 21.41 1.81 23.58
C LEU A 84 20.70 2.03 24.89
N PHE A 85 19.35 2.13 24.88
CA PHE A 85 18.51 2.22 26.07
C PHE A 85 17.16 1.54 25.85
N SER A 86 16.32 1.49 26.84
CA SER A 86 14.96 0.96 26.81
C SER A 86 13.93 2.07 26.89
N ASP A 87 12.72 1.83 26.41
CA ASP A 87 11.58 2.74 26.33
C ASP A 87 11.24 3.47 27.65
N ASP A 88 11.68 2.94 28.79
CA ASP A 88 11.44 3.47 30.13
C ASP A 88 12.65 4.23 30.70
N VAL A 89 13.67 4.55 29.89
CA VAL A 89 14.81 5.36 30.32
C VAL A 89 14.41 6.82 30.58
N ASP A 90 14.89 7.37 31.69
CA ASP A 90 14.76 8.81 31.95
C ASP A 90 15.92 9.54 31.21
N LEU A 91 15.57 10.16 30.07
CA LEU A 91 16.51 10.86 29.21
C LEU A 91 17.19 12.07 29.88
N ASP A 92 16.53 12.70 30.86
CA ASP A 92 17.06 13.83 31.64
C ASP A 92 17.97 13.39 32.79
N ALA A 93 17.90 12.09 33.14
CA ALA A 93 18.75 11.59 34.23
C ALA A 93 20.23 11.57 33.86
N GLN A 94 21.09 11.85 34.83
CA GLN A 94 22.53 11.78 34.65
C GLN A 94 22.99 10.34 34.39
N ILE A 95 23.64 10.11 33.24
CA ILE A 95 24.16 8.80 32.86
C ILE A 95 25.34 8.37 33.76
N MET A 96 25.45 7.07 33.99
CA MET A 96 26.54 6.45 34.72
C MET A 96 27.61 5.90 33.76
N SER A 97 28.87 5.83 34.23
CA SER A 97 29.99 5.43 33.40
C SER A 97 29.89 3.99 32.84
N GLU A 98 29.26 3.06 33.58
CA GLU A 98 29.03 1.70 33.06
C GLU A 98 28.06 1.72 31.88
N ASP A 99 26.99 2.51 31.92
CA ASP A 99 26.01 2.64 30.88
C ASP A 99 26.57 3.35 29.64
N PHE A 100 27.30 4.47 29.86
CA PHE A 100 27.99 5.19 28.78
C PHE A 100 29.02 4.29 28.06
N ASP A 101 29.82 3.54 28.80
CA ASP A 101 30.83 2.64 28.21
C ASP A 101 30.16 1.48 27.45
N ALA A 102 28.99 1.01 27.89
CA ALA A 102 28.19 0.01 27.19
C ALA A 102 27.63 0.56 25.87
N MET A 103 27.02 1.75 25.91
CA MET A 103 26.54 2.45 24.70
C MET A 103 27.70 2.70 23.71
N MET A 104 28.81 3.21 24.18
CA MET A 104 30.03 3.43 23.36
C MET A 104 30.50 2.13 22.69
N GLY A 105 30.40 1.00 23.37
CA GLY A 105 30.76 -0.31 22.81
C GLY A 105 29.90 -0.72 21.60
N VAL A 106 28.63 -0.32 21.56
CA VAL A 106 27.75 -0.54 20.41
C VAL A 106 28.06 0.48 19.32
N VAL A 107 28.10 1.75 19.66
CA VAL A 107 28.33 2.87 18.73
C VAL A 107 29.72 2.81 18.06
N SER A 108 30.71 2.24 18.72
CA SER A 108 32.02 2.00 18.10
C SER A 108 31.95 1.12 16.85
N LYS A 109 31.00 0.15 16.79
CA LYS A 109 30.84 -0.69 15.60
C LYS A 109 30.36 0.14 14.41
N VAL A 110 29.44 1.08 14.67
CA VAL A 110 28.95 2.01 13.65
C VAL A 110 30.09 2.89 13.16
N LYS A 111 30.86 3.48 14.08
CA LYS A 111 32.03 4.30 13.75
C LYS A 111 33.06 3.54 12.93
N ASP A 112 33.39 2.33 13.34
CA ASP A 112 34.38 1.49 12.65
C ASP A 112 33.89 1.17 11.23
N ALA A 113 32.58 0.88 11.05
CA ALA A 113 31.99 0.63 9.76
C ALA A 113 32.01 1.88 8.84
N VAL A 114 31.56 3.03 9.36
CA VAL A 114 31.60 4.31 8.61
C VAL A 114 33.03 4.70 8.20
N SER A 115 34.01 4.40 9.03
CA SER A 115 35.41 4.71 8.75
C SER A 115 36.11 3.67 7.88
N SER A 116 35.43 2.64 7.43
CA SER A 116 36.00 1.56 6.63
C SER A 116 36.27 2.02 5.19
N ASP A 117 37.43 1.65 4.65
CA ASP A 117 37.72 1.83 3.22
C ASP A 117 36.83 0.98 2.31
N LYS A 118 36.09 0.02 2.89
CA LYS A 118 35.12 -0.85 2.22
C LYS A 118 33.85 -0.87 3.03
N LEU A 119 32.85 -0.13 2.56
CA LEU A 119 31.54 -0.15 3.17
C LEU A 119 30.81 -1.45 2.80
N GLU A 120 30.34 -2.15 3.82
CA GLU A 120 29.46 -3.33 3.72
C GLU A 120 28.31 -3.14 4.71
N PRO A 121 27.10 -3.68 4.47
CA PRO A 121 25.98 -3.53 5.39
C PRO A 121 26.34 -3.95 6.81
N LEU A 122 26.04 -3.08 7.76
CA LEU A 122 26.22 -3.34 9.19
C LEU A 122 24.88 -3.70 9.81
N PHE A 123 24.81 -4.87 10.42
CA PHE A 123 23.59 -5.34 11.07
C PHE A 123 23.76 -5.30 12.60
N ILE A 124 22.87 -4.59 13.29
CA ILE A 124 22.75 -4.54 14.74
C ILE A 124 21.30 -4.81 15.12
N ASN A 125 21.05 -5.65 16.10
CA ASN A 125 19.74 -6.08 16.54
C ASN A 125 18.84 -6.66 15.42
N GLY A 126 19.45 -7.20 14.37
CA GLY A 126 18.74 -7.80 13.24
C GLY A 126 18.25 -6.82 12.18
N MET A 127 18.69 -5.57 12.25
CA MET A 127 18.39 -4.50 11.30
C MET A 127 19.65 -3.93 10.69
N ALA A 128 19.59 -3.50 9.43
CA ALA A 128 20.65 -2.79 8.74
C ALA A 128 20.77 -1.37 9.27
N GLN A 129 22.00 -0.88 9.45
CA GLN A 129 22.28 0.43 10.01
C GLN A 129 22.62 1.45 8.91
N PRO A 130 22.27 2.74 9.07
CA PRO A 130 22.39 3.77 8.03
C PRO A 130 23.84 4.28 7.92
N ILE A 131 24.77 3.40 7.56
CA ILE A 131 26.18 3.71 7.46
C ILE A 131 26.66 4.15 6.08
N PHE A 132 25.80 4.01 5.05
CA PHE A 132 26.14 4.41 3.69
C PHE A 132 25.82 5.89 3.50
N PRO A 133 26.80 6.70 3.05
CA PRO A 133 26.49 8.04 2.62
C PRO A 133 25.62 7.99 1.36
N TYR A 134 24.68 8.90 1.26
CA TYR A 134 23.83 9.01 0.09
C TYR A 134 23.64 10.47 -0.30
N THR A 135 23.35 10.69 -1.57
CA THR A 135 23.03 11.99 -2.12
C THR A 135 21.72 11.86 -2.87
N LYS A 136 20.72 12.66 -2.51
CA LYS A 136 19.43 12.72 -3.20
C LYS A 136 19.66 13.06 -4.68
N GLY A 137 18.93 12.38 -5.57
CA GLY A 137 19.05 12.58 -7.01
C GLY A 137 18.70 13.99 -7.46
N THR A 138 17.89 14.68 -6.67
CA THR A 138 17.47 16.07 -6.85
C THR A 138 18.50 17.11 -6.38
N THR A 139 19.53 16.69 -5.66
CA THR A 139 20.58 17.60 -5.19
C THR A 139 21.16 18.37 -6.36
N LYS A 140 21.20 19.69 -6.24
CA LYS A 140 21.72 20.55 -7.28
C LYS A 140 23.15 20.21 -7.68
N GLY A 141 23.34 19.87 -8.95
CA GLY A 141 24.62 19.46 -9.51
C GLY A 141 24.96 18.00 -9.24
N TYR A 142 23.96 17.18 -8.91
CA TYR A 142 24.12 15.73 -8.81
C TYR A 142 24.71 15.14 -10.10
N THR A 143 25.72 14.29 -9.92
CA THR A 143 26.22 13.37 -10.96
C THR A 143 26.70 12.09 -10.27
N ASN A 144 26.64 10.98 -10.96
CA ASN A 144 27.17 9.71 -10.45
C ASN A 144 28.68 9.77 -10.10
N GLU A 145 29.43 10.70 -10.67
CA GLU A 145 30.85 10.90 -10.34
C GLU A 145 31.04 11.49 -8.94
N ASN A 146 30.18 12.45 -8.56
CA ASN A 146 30.28 13.18 -7.28
C ASN A 146 29.33 12.67 -6.18
N SER A 147 28.69 11.52 -6.40
CA SER A 147 27.74 10.91 -5.49
C SER A 147 28.20 9.55 -4.99
N ASP A 148 27.73 9.16 -3.82
CA ASP A 148 27.92 7.83 -3.22
C ASP A 148 26.78 6.86 -3.59
N VAL A 149 25.68 7.35 -4.19
CA VAL A 149 24.62 6.57 -4.82
C VAL A 149 24.72 6.73 -6.32
N LEU A 150 24.79 5.62 -7.04
CA LEU A 150 24.77 5.60 -8.51
C LEU A 150 23.32 5.43 -8.98
N ARG A 151 22.92 6.20 -9.98
CA ARG A 151 21.60 6.14 -10.62
C ARG A 151 21.78 5.97 -12.12
N TYR A 152 21.18 4.95 -12.69
CA TYR A 152 21.22 4.67 -14.11
C TYR A 152 20.01 3.86 -14.56
N SER A 153 19.72 3.89 -15.85
CA SER A 153 18.66 3.06 -16.45
C SER A 153 19.25 1.90 -17.22
N VAL A 154 18.48 0.82 -17.27
CA VAL A 154 18.69 -0.32 -18.15
C VAL A 154 17.38 -0.68 -18.85
N TYR A 155 17.48 -1.43 -19.96
CA TYR A 155 16.36 -1.89 -20.75
C TYR A 155 16.36 -3.41 -20.76
N VAL A 156 15.46 -4.03 -20.01
CA VAL A 156 15.37 -5.47 -19.82
C VAL A 156 14.53 -6.07 -20.93
N GLU A 157 15.04 -7.12 -21.58
CA GLU A 157 14.32 -7.83 -22.63
C GLU A 157 13.23 -8.71 -22.02
N THR A 158 12.00 -8.57 -22.49
CA THR A 158 10.85 -9.39 -22.09
C THR A 158 10.74 -10.66 -22.91
N ASP A 159 9.66 -11.43 -22.75
CA ASP A 159 9.41 -12.65 -23.53
C ASP A 159 8.54 -12.40 -24.77
N TYR A 160 7.99 -11.19 -24.93
CA TYR A 160 6.96 -10.91 -25.92
C TYR A 160 7.29 -9.70 -26.80
N ASP A 161 6.68 -9.66 -27.97
CA ASP A 161 6.60 -8.54 -28.90
C ASP A 161 5.12 -8.15 -28.98
N THR A 162 4.70 -7.24 -28.11
CA THR A 162 3.29 -6.87 -27.98
C THR A 162 2.87 -5.80 -28.95
N ASP A 163 3.81 -4.96 -29.41
CA ASP A 163 3.55 -3.87 -30.37
C ASP A 163 3.76 -4.30 -31.84
N GLY A 164 4.28 -5.53 -32.05
CA GLY A 164 4.36 -6.16 -33.35
C GLY A 164 5.47 -5.63 -34.26
N ASP A 165 6.53 -5.07 -33.71
CA ASP A 165 7.67 -4.53 -34.47
C ASP A 165 8.65 -5.63 -34.92
N GLY A 166 8.46 -6.86 -34.46
CA GLY A 166 9.28 -8.06 -34.80
C GLY A 166 10.48 -8.26 -33.89
N LYS A 167 10.53 -7.57 -32.74
CA LYS A 167 11.56 -7.73 -31.70
C LYS A 167 10.86 -7.95 -30.35
N LEU A 168 11.55 -8.60 -29.40
CA LEU A 168 11.08 -8.66 -28.03
C LEU A 168 11.09 -7.26 -27.42
N ASP A 169 10.03 -6.92 -26.69
CA ASP A 169 9.88 -5.62 -26.05
C ASP A 169 10.94 -5.41 -24.95
N LEU A 170 11.43 -4.19 -24.85
CA LEU A 170 12.35 -3.76 -23.80
C LEU A 170 11.64 -2.90 -22.76
N VAL A 171 11.79 -3.28 -21.50
CA VAL A 171 11.22 -2.56 -20.37
C VAL A 171 12.30 -1.79 -19.62
N LYS A 172 12.07 -0.48 -19.44
CA LYS A 172 12.99 0.38 -18.70
C LYS A 172 12.93 0.07 -17.20
N ALA A 173 14.09 -0.15 -16.59
CA ALA A 173 14.26 -0.18 -15.15
C ALA A 173 15.30 0.88 -14.72
N VAL A 174 14.97 1.60 -13.64
CA VAL A 174 15.87 2.57 -13.02
C VAL A 174 16.48 1.95 -11.77
N VAL A 175 17.79 2.00 -11.71
CA VAL A 175 18.57 1.44 -10.61
C VAL A 175 19.16 2.57 -9.78
N GLN A 176 18.94 2.48 -8.46
CA GLN A 176 19.63 3.28 -7.45
C GLN A 176 20.47 2.33 -6.61
N LEU A 177 21.76 2.58 -6.51
CA LEU A 177 22.71 1.62 -5.95
C LEU A 177 23.81 2.32 -5.16
N PRO A 178 24.08 1.91 -3.90
CA PRO A 178 25.28 2.35 -3.20
C PRO A 178 26.54 2.05 -4.02
N LYS A 179 27.38 3.06 -4.24
CA LYS A 179 28.60 2.96 -5.07
C LYS A 179 29.50 1.83 -4.62
N SER A 180 29.56 1.59 -3.31
CA SER A 180 30.32 0.49 -2.71
C SER A 180 29.91 -0.90 -3.23
N ALA A 181 28.61 -1.12 -3.48
CA ALA A 181 28.15 -2.37 -4.11
C ALA A 181 28.58 -2.46 -5.57
N ALA A 182 28.47 -1.38 -6.34
CA ALA A 182 28.94 -1.34 -7.74
C ALA A 182 30.46 -1.57 -7.86
N GLU A 183 31.23 -1.17 -6.87
CA GLU A 183 32.67 -1.44 -6.77
C GLU A 183 32.99 -2.88 -6.33
N GLY A 184 31.98 -3.68 -6.02
CA GLY A 184 32.11 -5.09 -5.66
C GLY A 184 32.56 -5.33 -4.21
N ASN A 185 32.41 -4.36 -3.30
CA ASN A 185 32.74 -4.56 -1.90
C ASN A 185 31.76 -5.53 -1.22
N TYR A 186 30.49 -5.55 -1.64
CA TYR A 186 29.48 -6.52 -1.22
C TYR A 186 28.45 -6.72 -2.33
N LYS A 187 27.54 -7.68 -2.14
CA LYS A 187 26.38 -7.88 -3.00
C LYS A 187 25.14 -7.33 -2.31
N ALA A 188 24.46 -6.38 -2.96
CA ALA A 188 23.28 -5.74 -2.41
C ALA A 188 22.02 -6.58 -2.62
N ALA A 189 21.17 -6.68 -1.61
CA ALA A 189 19.80 -7.09 -1.77
C ALA A 189 19.00 -5.97 -2.42
N THR A 190 17.96 -6.30 -3.16
CA THR A 190 17.17 -5.32 -3.93
C THR A 190 15.78 -5.15 -3.35
N ILE A 191 15.36 -3.89 -3.20
CA ILE A 191 13.97 -3.49 -3.03
C ILE A 191 13.47 -3.03 -4.39
N PHE A 192 12.41 -3.66 -4.89
CA PHE A 192 11.84 -3.40 -6.20
C PHE A 192 10.42 -2.83 -6.09
N GLU A 193 10.16 -1.75 -6.80
CA GLU A 193 8.83 -1.21 -6.99
C GLU A 193 8.44 -1.26 -8.46
N ALA A 194 7.35 -1.96 -8.76
CA ALA A 194 6.73 -2.07 -10.07
C ALA A 194 5.45 -1.23 -10.09
N ARG A 195 5.53 0.00 -10.64
CA ARG A 195 4.43 0.97 -10.61
C ARG A 195 4.23 1.61 -11.99
N PRO A 196 3.17 1.29 -12.74
CA PRO A 196 2.94 1.82 -14.08
C PRO A 196 2.85 3.36 -14.19
N TYR A 197 2.56 4.05 -13.09
CA TYR A 197 2.46 5.52 -13.06
C TYR A 197 3.80 6.27 -13.03
N ILE A 198 4.90 5.62 -12.64
CA ILE A 198 6.20 6.26 -12.35
C ILE A 198 6.70 7.10 -13.53
N SER A 199 6.60 6.59 -14.75
CA SER A 199 7.16 7.28 -15.93
C SER A 199 6.22 8.30 -16.57
N GLY A 200 5.11 8.60 -15.92
CA GLY A 200 4.06 9.50 -16.43
C GLY A 200 2.98 8.75 -17.19
N CYS A 201 1.84 9.37 -17.32
CA CYS A 201 0.61 8.80 -17.86
C CYS A 201 0.07 9.63 -19.02
N SER A 202 -0.93 9.10 -19.74
CA SER A 202 -1.58 9.78 -20.88
C SER A 202 -2.42 11.01 -20.51
N SER A 203 -2.52 11.36 -19.25
CA SER A 203 -3.36 12.46 -18.72
C SER A 203 -4.87 12.31 -18.95
N GLY A 204 -5.36 11.06 -19.02
CA GLY A 204 -6.80 10.77 -19.05
C GLY A 204 -7.47 10.92 -20.43
N GLU A 205 -6.75 10.66 -21.50
CA GLU A 205 -7.38 10.47 -22.81
C GLU A 205 -8.36 9.30 -22.76
N SER A 206 -9.55 9.46 -23.33
CA SER A 206 -10.56 8.40 -23.40
C SER A 206 -10.25 7.43 -24.54
N ILE A 207 -10.58 6.15 -24.34
CA ILE A 207 -10.51 5.11 -25.38
C ILE A 207 -11.29 5.51 -26.61
N ASP A 208 -12.44 6.16 -26.44
CA ASP A 208 -13.29 6.63 -27.56
C ASP A 208 -12.57 7.62 -28.50
N SER A 209 -11.48 8.25 -28.04
CA SER A 209 -10.67 9.12 -28.87
C SER A 209 -9.66 8.39 -29.76
N LEU A 210 -9.42 7.11 -29.51
CA LEU A 210 -8.44 6.31 -30.22
C LEU A 210 -8.98 5.71 -31.53
N PRO A 211 -8.12 5.53 -32.54
CA PRO A 211 -8.47 4.80 -33.74
C PRO A 211 -8.67 3.29 -33.42
N GLY A 212 -9.31 2.57 -34.34
CA GLY A 212 -9.43 1.10 -34.25
C GLY A 212 -10.76 0.58 -33.73
N GLU A 213 -11.73 1.44 -33.41
CA GLU A 213 -13.07 1.03 -33.02
C GLU A 213 -13.71 0.09 -34.08
N GLY A 214 -14.20 -1.07 -33.62
CA GLY A 214 -14.86 -2.08 -34.49
C GLY A 214 -13.94 -2.80 -35.49
N VAL A 215 -12.63 -2.63 -35.41
CA VAL A 215 -11.65 -3.34 -36.24
C VAL A 215 -11.44 -4.76 -35.73
N GLY A 216 -11.49 -4.96 -34.41
CA GLY A 216 -11.14 -6.18 -33.72
C GLY A 216 -9.62 -6.37 -33.57
N TYR A 217 -9.20 -6.98 -32.49
CA TYR A 217 -7.80 -7.29 -32.21
C TYR A 217 -7.65 -8.77 -31.83
N ASP A 218 -6.64 -9.42 -32.36
CA ASP A 218 -6.31 -10.80 -32.00
C ASP A 218 -5.40 -10.80 -30.77
N ASN A 219 -5.95 -11.04 -29.58
CA ASN A 219 -5.23 -11.03 -28.31
C ASN A 219 -4.01 -11.98 -28.27
N SER A 220 -3.96 -12.99 -29.17
CA SER A 220 -2.78 -13.86 -29.27
C SER A 220 -1.53 -13.14 -29.79
N LEU A 221 -1.68 -11.95 -30.39
CA LEU A 221 -0.56 -11.13 -30.85
C LEU A 221 0.23 -10.56 -29.68
N LEU A 222 -0.39 -10.32 -28.53
CA LEU A 222 0.30 -9.89 -27.31
C LEU A 222 1.38 -10.89 -26.84
N HIS A 223 1.24 -12.16 -27.23
CA HIS A 223 2.16 -13.25 -26.86
C HIS A 223 3.08 -13.66 -28.03
N ALA A 224 3.27 -12.79 -29.02
CA ALA A 224 4.22 -13.03 -30.08
C ALA A 224 5.65 -13.12 -29.51
N GLN A 225 6.40 -14.13 -29.94
CA GLN A 225 7.75 -14.41 -29.45
C GLN A 225 8.75 -14.47 -30.61
N PRO A 226 9.21 -13.33 -31.11
CA PRO A 226 10.30 -13.30 -32.09
C PRO A 226 11.62 -13.79 -31.47
N SER A 227 12.67 -13.86 -32.25
CA SER A 227 13.98 -14.23 -31.69
C SER A 227 14.51 -13.15 -30.77
N ALA A 228 15.07 -13.59 -29.64
CA ALA A 228 15.77 -12.71 -28.69
C ALA A 228 16.90 -11.91 -29.39
N ARG A 229 17.15 -10.71 -28.91
CA ARG A 229 18.27 -9.86 -29.33
C ARG A 229 19.60 -10.58 -29.00
N THR A 230 20.61 -10.34 -29.78
CA THR A 230 21.95 -10.87 -29.50
C THR A 230 22.86 -9.77 -29.00
N PRO A 231 23.45 -9.91 -27.79
CA PRO A 231 24.39 -8.93 -27.29
C PRO A 231 25.58 -8.73 -28.25
N GLU A 232 25.90 -7.48 -28.55
CA GLU A 232 27.04 -7.07 -29.37
C GLU A 232 28.27 -6.63 -28.55
N GLY A 233 28.08 -6.49 -27.23
CA GLY A 233 29.11 -6.14 -26.27
C GLY A 233 28.53 -6.13 -24.87
N GLU A 234 29.39 -5.82 -23.89
CA GLU A 234 29.03 -5.74 -22.46
C GLU A 234 29.61 -4.46 -21.87
N MET A 235 28.89 -3.85 -20.94
CA MET A 235 29.31 -2.68 -20.19
C MET A 235 29.07 -2.92 -18.70
N SER A 236 30.05 -2.58 -17.86
CA SER A 236 29.93 -2.69 -16.41
C SER A 236 28.97 -1.65 -15.85
N THR A 237 28.40 -1.91 -14.65
CA THR A 237 27.59 -0.95 -13.90
C THR A 237 28.26 0.41 -13.76
N LEU A 238 29.54 0.44 -13.42
CA LEU A 238 30.30 1.71 -13.27
C LEU A 238 30.41 2.48 -14.59
N GLU A 239 30.58 1.80 -15.71
CA GLU A 239 30.67 2.42 -17.04
C GLU A 239 29.30 2.96 -17.50
N VAL A 240 28.21 2.22 -17.25
CA VAL A 240 26.85 2.69 -17.55
C VAL A 240 26.52 3.90 -16.70
N ALA A 241 26.71 3.82 -15.38
CA ALA A 241 26.45 4.91 -14.46
C ALA A 241 27.28 6.17 -14.79
N ALA A 242 28.55 6.01 -15.23
CA ALA A 242 29.38 7.14 -15.63
C ALA A 242 28.87 7.87 -16.88
N LYS A 243 28.06 7.20 -17.71
CA LYS A 243 27.48 7.77 -18.93
C LYS A 243 26.05 8.30 -18.73
N ALA A 244 25.36 7.79 -17.69
CA ALA A 244 23.98 8.15 -17.41
C ALA A 244 23.83 9.64 -17.13
N THR A 245 22.82 10.24 -17.73
CA THR A 245 22.39 11.62 -17.45
C THR A 245 21.19 11.61 -16.53
N GLN A 246 20.94 12.71 -15.85
CA GLN A 246 19.77 12.82 -14.97
C GLN A 246 18.47 12.53 -15.73
N ASP A 247 18.35 13.00 -16.98
CA ASP A 247 17.16 12.78 -17.80
C ASP A 247 16.92 11.31 -18.18
N GLU A 248 17.95 10.46 -18.16
CA GLU A 248 17.83 9.05 -18.52
C GLU A 248 17.32 8.17 -17.39
N TRP A 249 17.69 8.45 -16.15
CA TRP A 249 17.26 7.68 -14.98
C TRP A 249 16.11 8.34 -14.21
N PHE A 250 15.81 9.60 -14.46
CA PHE A 250 14.74 10.32 -13.79
C PHE A 250 13.38 9.99 -14.44
N TYR A 251 12.34 9.89 -13.63
CA TYR A 251 10.96 9.77 -14.10
C TYR A 251 10.27 11.12 -13.98
N PHE A 252 9.51 11.47 -15.02
CA PHE A 252 8.76 12.73 -15.07
C PHE A 252 7.29 12.48 -14.80
N SER A 253 6.69 13.32 -13.98
CA SER A 253 5.25 13.50 -14.04
C SER A 253 4.88 14.26 -15.33
N PRO A 254 3.82 13.90 -16.03
CA PRO A 254 3.31 14.66 -17.16
C PRO A 254 2.74 16.02 -16.74
N TYR A 255 2.58 16.25 -15.45
CA TYR A 255 2.07 17.51 -14.91
C TYR A 255 3.17 18.56 -14.93
N GLU A 256 2.93 19.62 -15.75
CA GLU A 256 3.88 20.68 -15.95
C GLU A 256 4.22 21.40 -14.63
N GLY A 257 5.50 21.69 -14.40
CA GLY A 257 6.01 22.58 -13.35
C GLY A 257 6.47 21.93 -12.07
N ILE A 258 6.32 20.63 -11.89
CA ILE A 258 6.99 19.92 -10.83
C ILE A 258 8.42 19.62 -11.31
N THR A 259 9.37 20.44 -10.88
CA THR A 259 10.77 20.37 -11.32
C THR A 259 11.73 19.95 -10.23
N ASP A 260 11.29 19.94 -8.97
CA ASP A 260 12.10 19.58 -7.82
C ASP A 260 11.48 18.36 -7.13
N TYR A 261 11.95 17.20 -7.52
CA TYR A 261 11.55 15.90 -6.96
C TYR A 261 12.47 15.50 -5.81
N GLU A 262 12.59 16.36 -4.80
CA GLU A 262 13.48 16.06 -3.67
C GLU A 262 13.05 14.80 -2.93
N ASP A 263 11.79 14.42 -3.09
CA ASP A 263 11.17 13.34 -2.35
C ASP A 263 10.83 12.09 -3.16
N ILE A 264 11.34 11.95 -4.38
CA ILE A 264 11.27 10.67 -5.13
C ILE A 264 11.87 9.53 -4.33
N ASP A 265 12.78 9.85 -3.43
CA ASP A 265 13.63 8.90 -2.73
C ASP A 265 13.20 8.62 -1.29
N TRP A 266 11.91 8.32 -1.02
CA TRP A 266 11.57 7.74 0.28
C TRP A 266 12.31 6.40 0.50
N TYR A 267 12.86 5.79 -0.53
CA TYR A 267 13.80 4.68 -0.49
C TYR A 267 15.20 5.06 0.02
N ASP A 268 15.50 6.32 0.25
CA ASP A 268 16.77 6.78 0.83
C ASP A 268 17.08 6.07 2.16
N TYR A 269 16.05 5.78 2.94
CA TYR A 269 16.16 4.97 4.15
C TYR A 269 16.89 3.63 3.89
N PHE A 270 16.54 2.93 2.82
CA PHE A 270 17.12 1.65 2.46
C PHE A 270 18.48 1.79 1.77
N LEU A 271 18.66 2.80 0.92
CA LEU A 271 19.94 3.11 0.29
C LEU A 271 21.02 3.41 1.33
N ALA A 272 20.69 4.21 2.35
CA ALA A 272 21.58 4.50 3.46
C ALA A 272 21.98 3.26 4.28
N ARG A 273 21.24 2.17 4.14
CA ARG A 273 21.45 0.89 4.81
C ARG A 273 22.08 -0.20 3.93
N GLY A 274 22.42 0.15 2.69
CA GLY A 274 23.15 -0.74 1.78
C GLY A 274 22.26 -1.64 0.92
N PHE A 275 20.97 -1.39 0.83
CA PHE A 275 20.11 -2.01 -0.17
C PHE A 275 20.26 -1.31 -1.53
N ALA A 276 20.00 -2.01 -2.60
CA ALA A 276 19.73 -1.42 -3.90
C ALA A 276 18.22 -1.18 -4.04
N VAL A 277 17.85 -0.14 -4.78
CA VAL A 277 16.46 0.15 -5.14
C VAL A 277 16.31 0.13 -6.64
N VAL A 278 15.32 -0.60 -7.13
CA VAL A 278 14.98 -0.68 -8.56
C VAL A 278 13.54 -0.27 -8.75
N LEU A 279 13.30 0.63 -9.70
CA LEU A 279 11.97 1.14 -10.04
C LEU A 279 11.68 0.85 -11.50
N SER A 280 10.45 0.47 -11.81
CA SER A 280 9.99 0.32 -13.20
C SER A 280 8.53 0.65 -13.34
N ALA A 281 8.19 1.31 -14.45
CA ALA A 281 6.81 1.54 -14.85
C ALA A 281 6.25 0.43 -15.76
N GLY A 282 7.09 -0.50 -16.21
CA GLY A 282 6.65 -1.66 -16.97
C GLY A 282 6.53 -1.43 -18.49
N ILE A 283 5.93 -2.41 -19.12
CA ILE A 283 5.71 -2.46 -20.58
C ILE A 283 4.70 -1.38 -21.02
N GLY A 284 4.86 -0.85 -22.21
CA GLY A 284 3.93 0.17 -22.76
C GLY A 284 3.98 1.54 -22.12
N THR A 285 4.88 1.75 -21.15
CA THR A 285 5.06 3.01 -20.43
C THR A 285 6.11 3.90 -21.10
N ASN A 286 6.28 5.15 -20.61
CA ASN A 286 7.24 6.08 -21.20
C ASN A 286 8.65 5.50 -21.19
N ASN A 287 9.31 5.54 -22.36
CA ASN A 287 10.64 4.97 -22.62
C ASN A 287 10.75 3.44 -22.61
N SER A 288 9.70 2.68 -22.28
CA SER A 288 9.63 1.25 -22.56
C SER A 288 9.08 0.98 -23.96
N GLU A 289 9.12 -0.27 -24.42
CA GLU A 289 8.48 -0.75 -25.65
C GLU A 289 7.19 -1.51 -25.28
N GLY A 290 6.43 -1.97 -26.29
CA GLY A 290 5.25 -2.77 -26.11
C GLY A 290 3.98 -2.02 -25.74
N PHE A 291 2.96 -2.75 -25.30
CA PHE A 291 1.64 -2.28 -24.92
C PHE A 291 1.41 -2.37 -23.42
N GLU A 292 0.91 -1.31 -22.81
CA GLU A 292 0.34 -1.33 -21.47
C GLU A 292 -1.00 -2.09 -21.50
N THR A 293 -1.17 -3.06 -20.62
CA THR A 293 -2.29 -4.01 -20.68
C THR A 293 -3.12 -4.08 -19.40
N CYS A 294 -2.81 -3.29 -18.41
CA CYS A 294 -3.46 -3.22 -17.10
C CYS A 294 -3.59 -4.58 -16.40
N GLY A 295 -2.52 -4.97 -15.74
CA GLY A 295 -2.49 -6.13 -14.85
C GLY A 295 -2.54 -7.50 -15.52
N SER A 296 -2.41 -7.59 -16.84
CA SER A 296 -2.41 -8.88 -17.53
C SER A 296 -1.15 -9.69 -17.25
N ASP A 297 -1.18 -10.96 -17.62
CA ASP A 297 0.00 -11.84 -17.58
C ASP A 297 1.20 -11.24 -18.30
N VAL A 298 0.99 -10.58 -19.44
CA VAL A 298 2.05 -9.94 -20.23
C VAL A 298 2.75 -8.82 -19.44
N GLU A 299 2.00 -7.98 -18.76
CA GLU A 299 2.56 -6.94 -17.92
C GLU A 299 3.32 -7.52 -16.72
N ILE A 300 2.73 -8.51 -16.06
CA ILE A 300 3.35 -9.17 -14.90
C ILE A 300 4.63 -9.90 -15.32
N ASP A 301 4.63 -10.58 -16.46
CA ASP A 301 5.83 -11.25 -17.01
C ASP A 301 6.93 -10.23 -17.38
N ALA A 302 6.54 -9.03 -17.86
CA ALA A 302 7.48 -7.96 -18.13
C ALA A 302 8.18 -7.44 -16.86
N PHE A 303 7.47 -7.34 -15.74
CA PHE A 303 8.07 -7.05 -14.44
C PHE A 303 8.89 -8.23 -13.91
N ALA A 304 8.46 -9.48 -14.15
CA ALA A 304 9.22 -10.66 -13.77
C ALA A 304 10.59 -10.70 -14.48
N ALA A 305 10.66 -10.27 -15.73
CA ALA A 305 11.92 -10.18 -16.48
C ALA A 305 12.96 -9.30 -15.76
N ILE A 306 12.53 -8.23 -15.05
CA ILE A 306 13.44 -7.40 -14.25
C ILE A 306 13.99 -8.19 -13.06
N ILE A 307 13.16 -8.97 -12.37
CA ILE A 307 13.63 -9.82 -11.27
C ILE A 307 14.60 -10.89 -11.79
N GLU A 308 14.32 -11.47 -12.96
CA GLU A 308 15.21 -12.44 -13.60
C GLU A 308 16.56 -11.82 -14.02
N TRP A 309 16.57 -10.56 -14.49
CA TRP A 309 17.81 -9.83 -14.72
C TRP A 309 18.61 -9.64 -13.42
N LEU A 310 17.94 -9.35 -12.29
CA LEU A 310 18.59 -9.22 -10.98
C LEU A 310 19.17 -10.54 -10.45
N THR A 311 18.77 -11.68 -11.02
CA THR A 311 19.25 -13.04 -10.70
C THR A 311 20.20 -13.63 -11.75
N ASP A 312 20.58 -12.85 -12.76
CA ASP A 312 21.46 -13.26 -13.90
C ASP A 312 20.80 -14.29 -14.86
N ASP A 313 19.44 -14.32 -14.88
CA ASP A 313 18.66 -15.22 -15.75
C ASP A 313 18.07 -14.50 -16.99
N ARG A 314 18.28 -13.18 -17.12
CA ARG A 314 17.74 -12.34 -18.19
C ARG A 314 18.75 -11.32 -18.67
N VAL A 315 18.63 -10.89 -19.94
CA VAL A 315 19.50 -9.88 -20.54
C VAL A 315 18.87 -8.49 -20.40
N ALA A 316 19.67 -7.50 -20.04
CA ALA A 316 19.32 -6.09 -20.13
C ALA A 316 20.38 -5.33 -20.94
N TYR A 317 19.95 -4.24 -21.56
CA TYR A 317 20.79 -3.42 -22.46
C TYR A 317 20.93 -1.99 -21.94
N THR A 318 21.97 -1.29 -22.39
CA THR A 318 22.21 0.13 -22.05
C THR A 318 21.17 1.06 -22.65
N ASP A 319 20.57 0.69 -23.78
CA ASP A 319 19.59 1.46 -24.54
C ASP A 319 18.82 0.54 -25.51
N LYS A 320 17.83 1.09 -26.21
CA LYS A 320 16.96 0.32 -27.14
C LYS A 320 17.57 0.05 -28.51
N GLU A 321 18.66 0.73 -28.89
CA GLU A 321 19.26 0.65 -30.23
C GLU A 321 20.51 -0.25 -30.29
N ASN A 322 21.32 -0.18 -29.22
CA ASN A 322 22.65 -0.79 -29.22
C ASN A 322 22.69 -2.02 -28.32
N ASN A 323 22.59 -3.17 -28.74
CA ASN A 323 22.56 -4.41 -27.94
C ASN A 323 23.82 -4.60 -27.04
N ILE A 324 24.16 -3.59 -26.24
CA ILE A 324 25.25 -3.63 -25.26
C ILE A 324 24.68 -4.11 -23.92
N GLU A 325 25.05 -5.30 -23.52
CA GLU A 325 24.58 -5.95 -22.31
C GLU A 325 25.05 -5.24 -21.03
N VAL A 326 24.17 -5.16 -20.04
CA VAL A 326 24.48 -4.72 -18.67
C VAL A 326 24.01 -5.80 -17.70
N LYS A 327 24.90 -6.26 -16.84
CA LYS A 327 24.61 -7.25 -15.80
C LYS A 327 24.41 -6.62 -14.45
N ALA A 328 23.55 -7.21 -13.62
CA ALA A 328 23.38 -6.83 -12.22
C ALA A 328 24.45 -7.51 -11.32
N ASP A 329 25.71 -7.39 -11.67
CA ASP A 329 26.82 -8.04 -10.95
C ASP A 329 26.89 -7.69 -9.46
N TRP A 330 26.28 -6.59 -9.06
CA TRP A 330 26.19 -6.11 -7.69
C TRP A 330 25.06 -6.78 -6.91
N SER A 331 24.10 -7.44 -7.56
CA SER A 331 22.96 -8.08 -6.89
C SER A 331 23.36 -9.34 -6.13
N ASN A 332 22.71 -9.60 -5.00
CA ASN A 332 22.81 -10.88 -4.28
C ASN A 332 21.76 -11.90 -4.76
N GLY A 333 20.92 -11.56 -5.73
CA GLY A 333 19.86 -12.40 -6.25
C GLY A 333 18.62 -12.50 -5.33
N SER A 334 18.51 -11.68 -4.31
CA SER A 334 17.34 -11.62 -3.44
C SER A 334 16.60 -10.30 -3.62
N VAL A 335 15.33 -10.40 -4.02
CA VAL A 335 14.45 -9.27 -4.29
C VAL A 335 13.29 -9.29 -3.29
N GLY A 336 13.04 -8.15 -2.66
CA GLY A 336 11.83 -7.85 -1.91
C GLY A 336 11.09 -6.71 -2.59
N MET A 337 9.78 -6.66 -2.41
CA MET A 337 8.98 -5.60 -3.02
C MET A 337 8.17 -4.84 -1.98
N THR A 338 7.89 -3.57 -2.27
CA THR A 338 6.90 -2.76 -1.58
C THR A 338 6.23 -1.82 -2.57
N GLY A 339 5.20 -1.14 -2.16
CA GLY A 339 4.47 -0.17 -2.95
C GLY A 339 2.96 -0.24 -2.70
N ARG A 340 2.27 0.89 -2.96
CA ARG A 340 0.86 1.06 -2.70
C ARG A 340 0.03 0.96 -3.98
N SER A 341 -1.25 0.56 -3.83
CA SER A 341 -2.22 0.58 -4.92
C SER A 341 -1.80 -0.32 -6.08
N TYR A 342 -1.65 0.20 -7.28
CA TYR A 342 -1.17 -0.57 -8.42
C TYR A 342 0.22 -1.19 -8.16
N ALA A 343 1.12 -0.47 -7.46
CA ALA A 343 2.41 -1.04 -7.06
C ALA A 343 2.28 -2.14 -5.98
N GLY A 344 1.18 -2.20 -5.24
CA GLY A 344 0.80 -3.33 -4.40
C GLY A 344 0.24 -4.50 -5.23
N THR A 345 -0.53 -4.19 -6.26
CA THR A 345 -1.17 -5.14 -7.18
C THR A 345 -0.14 -5.96 -7.97
N THR A 346 0.85 -5.30 -8.55
CA THR A 346 1.92 -5.97 -9.32
C THR A 346 2.69 -6.97 -8.48
N GLN A 347 2.85 -6.73 -7.17
CA GLN A 347 3.48 -7.67 -6.25
C GLN A 347 2.69 -8.97 -6.11
N PHE A 348 1.35 -8.90 -6.06
CA PHE A 348 0.51 -10.08 -6.03
C PHE A 348 0.61 -10.89 -7.34
N GLY A 349 0.58 -10.19 -8.47
CA GLY A 349 0.81 -10.81 -9.78
C GLY A 349 2.15 -11.55 -9.83
N LEU A 350 3.24 -10.88 -9.46
CA LEU A 350 4.58 -11.45 -9.44
C LEU A 350 4.72 -12.63 -8.46
N ALA A 351 4.13 -12.54 -7.26
CA ALA A 351 4.10 -13.65 -6.33
C ALA A 351 3.37 -14.87 -6.91
N ALA A 352 2.28 -14.65 -7.65
CA ALA A 352 1.50 -15.70 -8.30
C ALA A 352 2.25 -16.42 -9.42
N THR A 353 3.21 -15.75 -10.09
CA THR A 353 4.08 -16.41 -11.11
C THR A 353 5.10 -17.34 -10.46
N GLY A 354 5.55 -17.04 -9.24
CA GLY A 354 6.62 -17.77 -8.57
C GLY A 354 8.00 -17.53 -9.15
N VAL A 355 8.23 -16.33 -9.72
CA VAL A 355 9.52 -15.93 -10.28
C VAL A 355 10.66 -16.15 -9.28
N GLU A 356 11.75 -16.75 -9.75
CA GLU A 356 12.92 -16.99 -8.88
C GLU A 356 13.57 -15.65 -8.49
N GLY A 357 14.09 -15.58 -7.26
CA GLY A 357 14.67 -14.34 -6.73
C GLY A 357 13.71 -13.51 -5.91
N LEU A 358 12.40 -13.54 -6.16
CA LEU A 358 11.42 -12.87 -5.30
C LEU A 358 11.28 -13.62 -3.98
N LYS A 359 11.72 -13.01 -2.88
CA LYS A 359 11.76 -13.61 -1.54
C LYS A 359 10.59 -13.20 -0.66
N THR A 360 10.15 -11.97 -0.80
CA THR A 360 9.05 -11.41 0.00
C THR A 360 8.40 -10.24 -0.72
N ILE A 361 7.12 -10.04 -0.42
CA ILE A 361 6.36 -8.87 -0.86
C ILE A 361 5.75 -8.14 0.33
N VAL A 362 5.63 -6.81 0.20
CA VAL A 362 4.92 -5.95 1.16
C VAL A 362 3.94 -5.07 0.39
N PRO A 363 2.84 -5.65 -0.11
CA PRO A 363 1.83 -4.91 -0.84
C PRO A 363 0.99 -4.07 0.12
N VAL A 364 0.86 -2.78 -0.16
CA VAL A 364 -0.05 -1.87 0.54
C VAL A 364 -1.26 -1.64 -0.33
N SER A 365 -2.45 -1.98 0.15
CA SER A 365 -3.72 -1.77 -0.57
C SER A 365 -3.65 -2.25 -2.03
N GLY A 366 -3.19 -3.50 -2.24
CA GLY A 366 -3.02 -4.10 -3.57
C GLY A 366 -4.24 -4.87 -4.03
N ILE A 367 -4.48 -4.89 -5.35
CA ILE A 367 -5.57 -5.64 -6.00
C ILE A 367 -5.17 -7.09 -6.21
N ALA A 368 -5.98 -8.03 -5.74
CA ALA A 368 -5.79 -9.47 -5.93
C ALA A 368 -6.46 -9.99 -7.21
N SER A 369 -7.61 -9.41 -7.54
CA SER A 369 -8.41 -9.69 -8.74
C SER A 369 -8.95 -8.39 -9.30
N TRP A 370 -8.59 -8.07 -10.54
CA TRP A 370 -9.06 -6.86 -11.21
C TRP A 370 -10.57 -6.88 -11.45
N TYR A 371 -11.16 -8.08 -11.67
CA TYR A 371 -12.61 -8.19 -11.72
C TYR A 371 -13.23 -7.76 -10.39
N ASP A 372 -12.77 -8.34 -9.27
CA ASP A 372 -13.30 -8.07 -7.94
C ASP A 372 -12.96 -6.66 -7.41
N TYR A 373 -12.09 -5.91 -8.10
CA TYR A 373 -11.85 -4.50 -7.85
C TYR A 373 -12.95 -3.62 -8.48
N TYR A 374 -13.30 -3.89 -9.73
CA TYR A 374 -14.31 -3.12 -10.46
C TYR A 374 -15.72 -3.67 -10.30
N ASN A 375 -15.88 -4.95 -9.96
CA ASN A 375 -17.18 -5.61 -9.89
C ASN A 375 -17.33 -6.41 -8.58
N CYS A 376 -18.56 -6.52 -8.09
CA CYS A 376 -18.90 -7.34 -6.93
C CYS A 376 -20.19 -8.07 -7.22
N GLN A 377 -20.18 -9.41 -7.20
CA GLN A 377 -21.34 -10.27 -7.38
C GLN A 377 -22.26 -9.86 -8.56
N GLY A 378 -21.66 -9.49 -9.69
CA GLY A 378 -22.35 -9.06 -10.91
C GLY A 378 -22.72 -7.58 -10.98
N VAL A 379 -22.34 -6.79 -9.99
CA VAL A 379 -22.53 -5.32 -9.96
C VAL A 379 -21.21 -4.62 -10.31
N ASN A 380 -21.27 -3.66 -11.23
CA ASN A 380 -20.16 -2.76 -11.46
C ASN A 380 -20.10 -1.73 -10.32
N ILE A 381 -19.01 -1.75 -9.54
CA ILE A 381 -18.72 -0.85 -8.42
C ILE A 381 -17.54 0.08 -8.71
N GLY A 382 -17.15 0.21 -9.96
CA GLY A 382 -16.05 1.02 -10.44
C GLY A 382 -16.44 1.90 -11.62
N THR A 383 -15.46 2.33 -12.40
CA THR A 383 -15.67 3.14 -13.61
C THR A 383 -16.17 2.32 -14.78
N ASP A 384 -16.83 2.94 -15.75
CA ASP A 384 -17.34 2.26 -16.94
C ASP A 384 -16.23 1.73 -17.87
N GLU A 385 -15.08 2.43 -17.94
CA GLU A 385 -13.97 2.03 -18.79
C GLU A 385 -13.07 0.96 -18.14
N GLN A 386 -13.16 0.78 -16.82
CA GLN A 386 -12.47 -0.26 -16.02
C GLN A 386 -10.98 -0.44 -16.43
N ILE A 387 -10.53 -1.69 -16.66
CA ILE A 387 -9.14 -2.00 -17.01
C ILE A 387 -8.69 -1.39 -18.34
N ALA A 388 -9.56 -1.24 -19.31
CA ALA A 388 -9.21 -0.66 -20.61
C ALA A 388 -8.91 0.84 -20.48
N GLY A 389 -9.71 1.58 -19.66
CA GLY A 389 -9.46 2.98 -19.33
C GLY A 389 -8.17 3.15 -18.55
N LEU A 390 -7.90 2.29 -17.56
CA LEU A 390 -6.69 2.35 -16.78
C LEU A 390 -5.44 2.00 -17.61
N ALA A 391 -5.52 1.03 -18.53
CA ALA A 391 -4.44 0.74 -19.48
C ALA A 391 -4.11 1.96 -20.33
N MET A 392 -5.11 2.64 -20.86
CA MET A 392 -4.91 3.90 -21.60
C MET A 392 -4.29 5.00 -20.74
N TYR A 393 -4.74 5.13 -19.50
CA TYR A 393 -4.18 6.11 -18.56
C TYR A 393 -2.69 5.86 -18.30
N CYS A 394 -2.28 4.60 -18.09
CA CYS A 394 -0.90 4.21 -17.84
C CYS A 394 -0.02 4.17 -19.09
N ALA A 395 -0.61 4.25 -20.29
CA ALA A 395 0.10 4.19 -21.58
C ALA A 395 1.05 5.38 -21.78
N GLY A 396 2.12 5.42 -21.00
CA GLY A 396 3.08 6.52 -20.96
C GLY A 396 3.81 6.81 -22.28
N ARG A 397 3.82 5.86 -23.23
CA ARG A 397 4.34 6.11 -24.61
C ARG A 397 3.62 7.27 -25.30
N TYR A 398 2.38 7.59 -24.89
CA TYR A 398 1.63 8.76 -25.36
C TYR A 398 2.37 10.09 -25.14
N ILE A 399 3.23 10.18 -24.15
CA ILE A 399 4.03 11.39 -23.83
C ILE A 399 5.00 11.72 -24.97
N ASN A 400 5.62 10.70 -25.59
CA ASN A 400 6.45 10.86 -26.78
C ASN A 400 5.60 10.69 -28.05
N LYS A 401 5.23 11.79 -28.67
CA LYS A 401 4.31 11.79 -29.84
C LYS A 401 4.87 11.08 -31.07
N GLU A 402 6.19 11.01 -31.24
CA GLU A 402 6.82 10.28 -32.37
C GLU A 402 6.75 8.78 -32.13
N ASP A 403 6.98 8.33 -30.91
CA ASP A 403 6.86 6.95 -30.50
C ASP A 403 5.38 6.49 -30.52
N TRP A 404 4.49 7.29 -29.94
CA TRP A 404 3.05 7.02 -29.92
C TRP A 404 2.48 6.78 -31.32
N ALA A 405 2.85 7.60 -32.29
CA ALA A 405 2.37 7.48 -33.67
C ALA A 405 2.74 6.14 -34.33
N THR A 406 3.66 5.38 -33.77
CA THR A 406 4.02 4.05 -34.29
C THR A 406 3.07 2.96 -33.84
N ILE A 407 2.36 3.16 -32.71
CA ILE A 407 1.49 2.16 -32.09
C ILE A 407 0.03 2.57 -31.97
N GLU A 408 -0.30 3.85 -32.13
CA GLU A 408 -1.63 4.43 -31.84
C GLU A 408 -2.78 3.60 -32.50
N GLU A 409 -2.66 3.18 -33.75
CA GLU A 409 -3.70 2.42 -34.47
C GLU A 409 -3.86 0.99 -33.91
N SER A 410 -2.74 0.29 -33.66
CA SER A 410 -2.77 -1.09 -33.18
C SER A 410 -3.15 -1.16 -31.70
N TYR A 411 -2.62 -0.25 -30.91
CA TYR A 411 -2.95 -0.15 -29.49
C TYR A 411 -4.40 0.29 -29.25
N GLY A 412 -4.91 1.23 -30.05
CA GLY A 412 -6.31 1.60 -30.00
C GLY A 412 -7.24 0.43 -30.34
N ALA A 413 -6.90 -0.36 -31.38
CA ALA A 413 -7.67 -1.57 -31.70
C ALA A 413 -7.66 -2.59 -30.54
N TYR A 414 -6.52 -2.74 -29.85
CA TYR A 414 -6.41 -3.61 -28.67
C TYR A 414 -7.31 -3.10 -27.53
N LEU A 415 -7.27 -1.81 -27.18
CA LEU A 415 -8.06 -1.26 -26.08
C LEU A 415 -9.57 -1.35 -26.34
N HIS A 416 -10.02 -1.10 -27.59
CA HIS A 416 -11.41 -1.30 -27.97
C HIS A 416 -11.84 -2.77 -27.83
N GLN A 417 -10.97 -3.72 -28.25
CA GLN A 417 -11.26 -5.14 -28.07
C GLN A 417 -11.30 -5.52 -26.59
N LEU A 418 -10.38 -4.99 -25.77
CA LEU A 418 -10.35 -5.23 -24.33
C LEU A 418 -11.65 -4.72 -23.66
N ALA A 419 -12.12 -3.54 -24.07
CA ALA A 419 -13.39 -2.99 -23.60
C ALA A 419 -14.60 -3.88 -23.98
N GLU A 420 -14.60 -4.45 -25.20
CA GLU A 420 -15.63 -5.42 -25.60
C GLU A 420 -15.53 -6.73 -24.81
N ASP A 421 -14.31 -7.24 -24.59
CA ASP A 421 -14.06 -8.49 -23.87
C ASP A 421 -14.44 -8.40 -22.38
N MET A 422 -14.22 -7.26 -21.73
CA MET A 422 -14.64 -7.05 -20.33
C MET A 422 -16.14 -7.31 -20.14
N PHE A 423 -16.96 -6.84 -21.05
CA PHE A 423 -18.42 -6.90 -20.96
C PHE A 423 -19.06 -8.01 -21.81
N ALA A 424 -18.27 -8.99 -22.26
CA ALA A 424 -18.77 -10.08 -23.09
C ALA A 424 -19.92 -10.89 -22.43
N ASN A 425 -20.00 -10.91 -21.11
CA ASN A 425 -21.08 -11.51 -20.32
C ASN A 425 -21.85 -10.46 -19.48
N GLY A 426 -21.96 -9.21 -19.95
CA GLY A 426 -22.40 -8.10 -19.10
C GLY A 426 -21.39 -7.85 -17.98
N ASN A 427 -21.87 -7.63 -16.76
CA ASN A 427 -21.00 -7.44 -15.60
C ASN A 427 -20.54 -8.75 -14.92
N ASP A 428 -20.89 -9.91 -15.49
CA ASP A 428 -20.45 -11.19 -14.95
C ASP A 428 -19.00 -11.50 -15.35
N TYR A 429 -18.30 -12.21 -14.46
CA TYR A 429 -16.95 -12.69 -14.74
C TYR A 429 -16.90 -13.52 -16.04
N ASN A 430 -15.85 -13.29 -16.83
CA ASN A 430 -15.56 -14.08 -18.02
C ASN A 430 -14.06 -14.32 -18.19
N ASP A 431 -13.67 -15.30 -18.97
CA ASP A 431 -12.26 -15.68 -19.17
C ASP A 431 -11.53 -14.83 -20.23
N LEU A 432 -12.23 -13.96 -20.96
CA LEU A 432 -11.63 -13.19 -22.06
C LEU A 432 -10.75 -12.05 -21.55
N ALA A 433 -11.23 -11.31 -20.55
CA ALA A 433 -10.55 -10.16 -20.01
C ALA A 433 -10.01 -10.37 -18.57
N TRP A 434 -10.63 -11.26 -17.78
CA TRP A 434 -10.43 -11.28 -16.33
C TRP A 434 -9.51 -12.39 -15.82
N SER A 435 -9.49 -13.58 -16.46
CA SER A 435 -8.77 -14.74 -15.91
C SER A 435 -7.25 -14.54 -15.80
N ASN A 436 -6.64 -13.78 -16.71
CA ASN A 436 -5.23 -13.43 -16.67
C ASN A 436 -4.90 -12.22 -15.78
N ARG A 437 -5.93 -11.66 -15.13
CA ARG A 437 -5.86 -10.54 -14.17
C ARG A 437 -6.42 -10.91 -12.79
N ASP A 438 -6.65 -12.18 -12.57
CA ASP A 438 -7.02 -12.76 -11.27
C ASP A 438 -5.85 -13.56 -10.70
N TYR A 439 -5.05 -12.90 -9.88
CA TYR A 439 -3.82 -13.48 -9.33
C TYR A 439 -4.11 -14.57 -8.29
N THR A 440 -5.34 -14.65 -7.79
CA THR A 440 -5.76 -15.72 -6.87
C THR A 440 -5.82 -17.09 -7.55
N LEU A 441 -5.90 -17.10 -8.88
CA LEU A 441 -5.84 -18.34 -9.69
C LEU A 441 -4.39 -18.84 -9.89
N GLY A 442 -3.39 -18.02 -9.54
CA GLY A 442 -1.99 -18.40 -9.63
C GLY A 442 -1.64 -19.57 -8.72
N ASN A 443 -0.66 -20.35 -9.12
CA ASN A 443 -0.19 -21.52 -8.36
C ASN A 443 1.33 -21.52 -8.14
N GLY A 444 2.00 -20.43 -8.50
CA GLY A 444 3.44 -20.27 -8.43
C GLY A 444 3.97 -19.74 -7.10
N PHE A 445 3.12 -19.40 -6.14
CA PHE A 445 3.50 -18.76 -4.89
C PHE A 445 4.65 -19.47 -4.18
N LYS A 446 5.74 -18.74 -3.91
CA LYS A 446 6.94 -19.23 -3.24
C LYS A 446 7.50 -18.28 -2.18
N CYS A 447 7.17 -16.99 -2.27
CA CYS A 447 7.66 -15.94 -1.37
C CYS A 447 6.73 -15.78 -0.15
N SER A 448 7.23 -15.13 0.92
CA SER A 448 6.41 -14.67 2.04
C SER A 448 5.71 -13.34 1.72
N ALA A 449 4.73 -12.95 2.53
CA ALA A 449 4.04 -11.68 2.37
C ALA A 449 3.74 -10.99 3.71
N LEU A 450 3.92 -9.68 3.75
CA LEU A 450 3.37 -8.78 4.76
C LEU A 450 2.33 -7.89 4.05
N ILE A 451 1.06 -8.27 4.12
CA ILE A 451 -0.03 -7.55 3.47
C ILE A 451 -0.45 -6.38 4.36
N VAL A 452 -0.38 -5.18 3.84
CA VAL A 452 -0.77 -3.95 4.55
C VAL A 452 -2.06 -3.43 3.95
N GLN A 453 -3.06 -3.12 4.80
CA GLN A 453 -4.38 -2.71 4.34
C GLN A 453 -5.03 -1.70 5.28
N GLY A 454 -5.55 -0.61 4.70
CA GLY A 454 -6.45 0.30 5.40
C GLY A 454 -7.85 -0.32 5.56
N LEU A 455 -8.40 -0.29 6.76
CA LEU A 455 -9.74 -0.86 7.05
C LEU A 455 -10.89 0.04 6.58
N ASN A 456 -10.57 1.31 6.27
CA ASN A 456 -11.48 2.26 5.66
C ASN A 456 -11.08 2.57 4.20
N ASP A 457 -10.37 1.67 3.54
CA ASP A 457 -9.98 1.82 2.14
C ASP A 457 -11.18 1.55 1.22
N TYR A 458 -11.74 2.61 0.67
CA TYR A 458 -12.87 2.56 -0.27
C TYR A 458 -12.44 2.54 -1.74
N ASN A 459 -11.15 2.70 -2.00
CA ASN A 459 -10.56 2.55 -3.33
C ASN A 459 -10.22 1.07 -3.57
N VAL A 460 -9.13 0.57 -2.98
CA VAL A 460 -8.80 -0.85 -3.02
C VAL A 460 -9.37 -1.53 -1.77
N ARG A 461 -10.60 -1.99 -1.89
CA ARG A 461 -11.38 -2.51 -0.77
C ARG A 461 -10.71 -3.71 -0.11
N THR A 462 -10.99 -3.89 1.16
CA THR A 462 -10.37 -4.90 2.06
C THR A 462 -10.52 -6.34 1.59
N LYS A 463 -11.51 -6.64 0.75
CA LYS A 463 -11.70 -7.95 0.08
C LYS A 463 -10.43 -8.41 -0.65
N GLN A 464 -9.73 -7.50 -1.28
CA GLN A 464 -8.54 -7.80 -2.06
C GLN A 464 -7.42 -8.38 -1.17
N ALA A 465 -7.21 -7.80 0.01
CA ALA A 465 -6.26 -8.30 0.98
C ALA A 465 -6.64 -9.69 1.52
N GLU A 466 -7.94 -9.92 1.82
CA GLU A 466 -8.41 -11.23 2.29
C GLU A 466 -8.27 -12.31 1.21
N MET A 467 -8.59 -12.00 -0.05
CA MET A 467 -8.43 -12.93 -1.17
C MET A 467 -6.98 -13.39 -1.31
N MET A 468 -6.05 -12.45 -1.23
CA MET A 468 -4.62 -12.76 -1.34
C MET A 468 -4.10 -13.50 -0.11
N TYR A 469 -4.48 -13.07 1.11
CA TYR A 469 -4.18 -13.81 2.33
C TYR A 469 -4.60 -15.29 2.19
N ASN A 470 -5.81 -15.54 1.72
CA ASN A 470 -6.31 -16.90 1.53
C ASN A 470 -5.47 -17.70 0.52
N SER A 471 -4.98 -17.07 -0.56
CA SER A 471 -4.13 -17.69 -1.57
C SER A 471 -2.77 -18.12 -0.98
N PHE A 472 -2.11 -17.25 -0.20
CA PHE A 472 -0.87 -17.58 0.50
C PHE A 472 -1.06 -18.69 1.54
N LYS A 473 -2.15 -18.64 2.31
CA LYS A 473 -2.47 -19.70 3.29
C LYS A 473 -2.75 -21.04 2.60
N ALA A 474 -3.44 -21.04 1.47
CA ALA A 474 -3.69 -22.23 0.67
C ALA A 474 -2.38 -22.84 0.12
N ALA A 475 -1.43 -21.99 -0.25
CA ALA A 475 -0.08 -22.40 -0.67
C ALA A 475 0.81 -22.88 0.50
N GLY A 476 0.36 -22.70 1.76
CA GLY A 476 1.11 -23.09 2.96
C GLY A 476 2.30 -22.18 3.28
N LEU A 477 2.25 -20.92 2.83
CA LEU A 477 3.31 -19.93 2.99
C LEU A 477 3.08 -19.08 4.24
N ASP A 478 4.15 -18.42 4.71
CA ASP A 478 4.06 -17.40 5.74
C ASP A 478 3.44 -16.12 5.16
N VAL A 479 2.36 -15.68 5.76
CA VAL A 479 1.67 -14.44 5.44
C VAL A 479 1.25 -13.75 6.70
N LYS A 480 1.56 -12.46 6.77
CA LYS A 480 1.19 -11.55 7.85
C LYS A 480 0.26 -10.47 7.32
N MET A 481 -0.64 -10.01 8.18
CA MET A 481 -1.55 -8.90 7.90
C MET A 481 -1.23 -7.75 8.85
N LEU A 482 -1.01 -6.56 8.31
CA LEU A 482 -0.92 -5.32 9.06
C LEU A 482 -2.09 -4.45 8.62
N MET A 483 -3.04 -4.21 9.52
CA MET A 483 -4.28 -3.51 9.18
C MET A 483 -4.42 -2.27 10.06
N HIS A 484 -4.59 -1.12 9.44
CA HIS A 484 -4.75 0.17 10.12
C HIS A 484 -6.12 0.80 9.84
N GLN A 485 -6.52 1.76 10.66
CA GLN A 485 -7.82 2.44 10.52
C GLN A 485 -7.82 3.55 9.45
N GLY A 486 -6.71 3.77 8.79
CA GLY A 486 -6.65 4.70 7.65
C GLY A 486 -7.38 4.18 6.43
N ASP A 487 -7.43 5.03 5.42
CA ASP A 487 -7.96 4.78 4.09
C ASP A 487 -6.86 4.19 3.17
N HIS A 488 -6.83 4.61 1.93
CA HIS A 488 -5.86 4.21 0.89
C HIS A 488 -4.48 4.84 1.11
N ILE A 489 -3.85 4.57 2.25
CA ILE A 489 -2.57 5.16 2.67
C ILE A 489 -1.55 4.10 3.05
N THR A 490 -0.29 4.52 3.15
CA THR A 490 0.81 3.71 3.68
C THR A 490 1.10 4.16 5.11
N PRO A 491 1.19 3.28 6.12
CA PRO A 491 1.75 3.65 7.41
C PRO A 491 3.22 3.98 7.21
N THR A 492 3.62 5.20 7.53
CA THR A 492 4.98 5.65 7.30
C THR A 492 5.64 6.10 8.58
N HIS A 493 6.95 6.16 8.56
CA HIS A 493 7.75 6.66 9.66
C HIS A 493 8.12 8.12 9.48
N GLN A 494 7.77 8.74 8.39
CA GLN A 494 8.20 10.12 8.17
C GLN A 494 7.64 11.01 9.26
N ASP A 495 8.50 11.81 9.86
CA ASP A 495 8.10 12.84 10.80
C ASP A 495 7.07 13.73 10.14
N THR A 496 5.88 13.69 10.67
CA THR A 496 4.81 14.54 10.19
C THR A 496 5.16 15.98 10.50
N HIS A 497 5.60 16.70 9.53
CA HIS A 497 5.67 18.14 9.57
C HIS A 497 4.31 18.76 9.20
N ALA A 498 3.23 18.07 9.55
CA ALA A 498 1.90 18.65 9.43
C ALA A 498 1.89 19.99 10.17
N PRO A 499 1.64 21.10 9.49
CA PRO A 499 1.70 22.41 10.13
C PRO A 499 0.69 22.46 11.26
N ILE A 500 1.18 22.67 12.46
CA ILE A 500 0.34 22.90 13.63
C ILE A 500 0.07 24.40 13.68
N PRO A 501 -1.21 24.84 13.67
CA PRO A 501 -1.53 26.24 13.83
C PRO A 501 -0.93 26.80 15.12
N ASP A 502 -0.42 28.01 15.06
CA ASP A 502 0.02 28.75 16.23
C ASP A 502 -1.16 29.06 17.19
N GLU A 503 -0.88 29.71 18.31
CA GLU A 503 -1.90 30.10 19.27
C GLU A 503 -2.98 31.06 18.72
N ASN A 504 -2.77 31.61 17.52
CA ASN A 504 -3.70 32.49 16.81
C ASN A 504 -4.47 31.75 15.70
N GLY A 505 -4.14 30.46 15.46
CA GLY A 505 -4.67 29.66 14.35
C GLY A 505 -4.01 29.95 13.01
N GLU A 506 -2.83 30.61 13.01
CA GLU A 506 -2.06 30.87 11.81
C GLU A 506 -1.06 29.73 11.58
N LEU A 507 -0.99 29.23 10.34
CA LEU A 507 -0.05 28.21 9.91
C LEU A 507 1.19 28.85 9.30
N GLU A 508 2.37 28.55 9.83
CA GLU A 508 3.64 28.85 9.19
C GLU A 508 4.02 27.68 8.29
N ILE A 509 4.10 27.93 6.98
CA ILE A 509 4.52 26.93 6.00
C ILE A 509 5.92 27.22 5.58
N THR A 510 6.78 26.25 5.77
CA THR A 510 8.15 26.27 5.29
C THR A 510 8.23 25.80 3.84
N ASP A 511 9.33 26.08 3.16
CA ASP A 511 9.58 25.59 1.81
C ASP A 511 9.59 24.05 1.77
N ASP A 512 10.09 23.39 2.81
CA ASP A 512 10.11 21.92 2.93
C ASP A 512 8.70 21.34 3.00
N MET A 513 7.79 21.98 3.72
CA MET A 513 6.38 21.61 3.77
C MET A 513 5.69 21.76 2.41
N TRP A 514 6.07 22.76 1.64
CA TRP A 514 5.60 22.92 0.27
C TRP A 514 6.04 21.76 -0.61
N ILE A 515 7.31 21.42 -0.57
CA ILE A 515 7.87 20.31 -1.35
C ILE A 515 7.17 19.02 -0.99
N ALA A 516 7.04 18.72 0.29
CA ALA A 516 6.33 17.54 0.78
C ALA A 516 4.88 17.48 0.28
N GLN A 517 4.17 18.60 0.24
CA GLN A 517 2.78 18.64 -0.20
C GLN A 517 2.57 18.49 -1.71
N VAL A 518 3.52 18.94 -2.50
CA VAL A 518 3.48 18.76 -3.97
C VAL A 518 3.87 17.36 -4.36
N GLY A 519 4.67 16.73 -3.53
CA GLY A 519 5.33 15.48 -3.81
C GLY A 519 4.40 14.28 -3.97
N TRP A 520 3.15 14.33 -3.49
CA TRP A 520 2.25 13.17 -3.54
C TRP A 520 1.94 12.66 -4.96
N MET A 521 2.12 13.48 -5.97
CA MET A 521 1.97 13.08 -7.38
C MET A 521 3.14 12.26 -7.89
N GLU A 522 4.24 12.26 -7.15
CA GLU A 522 5.49 11.65 -7.57
C GLU A 522 5.65 10.24 -7.01
N PRO A 523 6.45 9.40 -7.67
CA PRO A 523 6.74 8.07 -7.16
C PRO A 523 7.34 8.12 -5.76
N GLY A 524 6.74 7.42 -4.83
CA GLY A 524 7.17 7.40 -3.42
C GLY A 524 6.72 8.59 -2.57
N THR A 525 6.15 9.61 -3.16
CA THR A 525 5.76 10.83 -2.45
C THR A 525 4.38 10.79 -1.80
N TYR A 526 3.59 9.77 -2.07
CA TYR A 526 2.31 9.56 -1.38
C TYR A 526 2.46 9.51 0.14
N THR A 527 3.55 8.92 0.60
CA THR A 527 3.83 8.83 2.02
C THR A 527 4.06 10.19 2.65
N ILE A 528 4.80 11.07 1.98
CA ILE A 528 5.07 12.43 2.43
C ILE A 528 3.78 13.25 2.47
N TYR A 529 2.95 13.11 1.45
CA TYR A 529 1.65 13.76 1.43
C TYR A 529 0.75 13.26 2.57
N ASP A 530 0.72 11.94 2.78
CA ASP A 530 -0.04 11.35 3.87
C ASP A 530 0.48 11.85 5.24
N ASP A 531 1.79 11.99 5.41
CA ASP A 531 2.41 12.54 6.60
C ASP A 531 2.03 14.01 6.83
N VAL A 532 2.15 14.84 5.81
CA VAL A 532 1.73 16.25 5.87
C VAL A 532 0.24 16.37 6.18
N ALA A 533 -0.56 15.44 5.69
CA ALA A 533 -1.97 15.38 6.00
C ALA A 533 -2.29 14.80 7.40
N GLY A 534 -1.29 14.41 8.17
CA GLY A 534 -1.47 13.83 9.50
C GLY A 534 -1.89 12.38 9.50
N PHE A 535 -1.63 11.65 8.42
CA PHE A 535 -1.98 10.23 8.27
C PHE A 535 -0.86 9.27 8.66
N SER A 536 0.24 9.77 9.18
CA SER A 536 1.29 8.92 9.72
C SER A 536 0.77 8.13 10.92
N ILE A 537 0.81 6.81 10.80
CA ILE A 537 0.27 5.92 11.81
C ILE A 537 1.42 5.12 12.39
N PRO A 538 1.81 5.38 13.65
CA PRO A 538 2.77 4.51 14.34
C PRO A 538 2.21 3.08 14.42
N VAL A 539 3.00 2.10 13.98
CA VAL A 539 2.59 0.70 14.02
C VAL A 539 3.04 0.10 15.34
N ALA A 540 2.11 -0.03 16.27
CA ALA A 540 2.40 -0.36 17.65
C ALA A 540 3.40 0.66 18.24
N ASP A 541 4.51 0.28 18.78
CA ASP A 541 5.53 1.17 19.32
C ASP A 541 6.73 1.32 18.36
N HIS A 542 6.54 1.02 17.05
CA HIS A 542 7.63 0.98 16.08
C HIS A 542 7.32 1.84 14.86
N SER A 543 8.35 2.33 14.22
CA SER A 543 8.22 2.92 12.89
C SER A 543 7.95 1.84 11.85
N TYR A 544 7.17 2.18 10.85
CA TYR A 544 6.89 1.26 9.74
C TYR A 544 8.18 0.86 8.99
N ASP A 545 9.08 1.81 8.76
CA ASP A 545 10.35 1.55 8.06
C ASP A 545 11.25 0.60 8.84
N ASP A 546 11.28 0.68 10.17
CA ASP A 546 12.05 -0.24 11.00
C ASP A 546 11.47 -1.66 10.97
N ILE A 547 10.14 -1.79 10.90
CA ILE A 547 9.49 -3.08 10.68
C ILE A 547 9.91 -3.65 9.33
N LEU A 548 9.88 -2.84 8.27
CA LEU A 548 10.33 -3.24 6.93
C LEU A 548 11.82 -3.58 6.91
N ASN A 549 12.66 -2.79 7.59
CA ASN A 549 14.08 -3.07 7.70
C ASN A 549 14.33 -4.45 8.33
N ALA A 550 13.68 -4.74 9.48
CA ALA A 550 13.79 -6.06 10.09
C ALA A 550 13.26 -7.18 9.17
N TRP A 551 12.16 -6.94 8.48
CA TRP A 551 11.53 -7.87 7.54
C TRP A 551 12.46 -8.17 6.36
N TYR A 552 12.97 -7.14 5.66
CA TYR A 552 13.87 -7.34 4.53
C TYR A 552 15.23 -7.89 4.94
N CYS A 553 15.76 -7.52 6.10
CA CYS A 553 16.99 -8.12 6.61
C CYS A 553 16.84 -9.63 6.83
N HIS A 554 15.67 -10.08 7.28
CA HIS A 554 15.37 -11.50 7.43
C HIS A 554 15.32 -12.21 6.07
N TYR A 555 14.46 -11.75 5.16
CA TYR A 555 14.18 -12.46 3.91
C TYR A 555 15.25 -12.28 2.83
N LEU A 556 15.92 -11.11 2.79
CA LEU A 556 16.84 -10.78 1.70
C LEU A 556 18.31 -10.99 2.07
N TYR A 557 18.67 -10.83 3.35
CA TYR A 557 20.02 -11.12 3.85
C TYR A 557 20.09 -12.40 4.70
N GLY A 558 18.97 -13.05 4.97
CA GLY A 558 18.90 -14.31 5.72
C GLY A 558 19.24 -14.16 7.19
N LEU A 559 18.95 -13.00 7.80
CA LEU A 559 19.21 -12.78 9.22
C LEU A 559 18.17 -13.49 10.09
N ASP A 560 18.64 -14.23 11.09
CA ASP A 560 17.78 -14.77 12.14
C ASP A 560 17.52 -13.69 13.20
N ASN A 561 16.58 -12.78 12.94
CA ASN A 561 16.22 -11.68 13.83
C ASN A 561 14.90 -11.89 14.57
N GLY A 562 14.25 -13.01 14.31
CA GLY A 562 13.00 -13.41 14.96
C GLY A 562 11.78 -12.59 14.53
N ILE A 563 11.81 -11.86 13.39
CA ILE A 563 10.66 -11.05 12.95
C ILE A 563 9.43 -11.90 12.66
N GLU A 564 9.61 -13.13 12.15
CA GLU A 564 8.51 -14.04 11.86
C GLU A 564 7.69 -14.39 13.10
N GLU A 565 8.36 -14.56 14.27
CA GLU A 565 7.68 -14.86 15.54
C GLU A 565 7.24 -13.60 16.29
N LYS A 566 7.95 -12.49 16.12
CA LYS A 566 7.62 -11.22 16.78
C LYS A 566 6.40 -10.55 16.17
N LEU A 567 6.29 -10.60 14.84
CA LEU A 567 5.13 -10.06 14.14
C LEU A 567 4.01 -11.12 14.18
N PRO A 568 2.83 -10.81 14.77
CA PRO A 568 1.70 -11.73 14.80
C PRO A 568 1.19 -12.01 13.39
N GLU A 569 0.35 -13.04 13.20
CA GLU A 569 -0.26 -13.30 11.89
C GLU A 569 -1.14 -12.12 11.45
N ALA A 570 -1.84 -11.48 12.39
CA ALA A 570 -2.50 -10.20 12.11
C ALA A 570 -2.23 -9.20 13.24
N LEU A 571 -1.73 -8.03 12.87
CA LEU A 571 -1.55 -6.86 13.72
C LEU A 571 -2.54 -5.79 13.25
N VAL A 572 -3.47 -5.40 14.12
CA VAL A 572 -4.61 -4.56 13.74
C VAL A 572 -4.71 -3.36 14.66
N GLN A 573 -4.81 -2.17 14.10
CA GLN A 573 -5.12 -0.96 14.86
C GLN A 573 -6.57 -0.99 15.32
N SER A 574 -6.82 -0.69 16.59
CA SER A 574 -8.17 -0.66 17.17
C SER A 574 -8.99 0.50 16.60
N ASN A 575 -10.27 0.26 16.30
CA ASN A 575 -11.21 1.34 15.95
C ASN A 575 -11.70 2.12 17.17
N LEU A 576 -11.33 1.74 18.38
CA LEU A 576 -11.73 2.41 19.62
C LEU A 576 -10.62 3.31 20.21
N ASP A 577 -9.36 3.08 19.83
CA ASP A 577 -8.20 3.81 20.34
C ASP A 577 -7.08 3.77 19.28
N GLU A 578 -6.76 4.90 18.71
CA GLU A 578 -5.76 5.06 17.65
C GLU A 578 -4.37 4.56 18.03
N ASN A 579 -4.03 4.62 19.32
CA ASN A 579 -2.73 4.20 19.86
C ASN A 579 -2.70 2.72 20.24
N LYS A 580 -3.82 2.01 20.10
CA LYS A 580 -3.92 0.60 20.50
C LYS A 580 -3.84 -0.30 19.28
N TRP A 581 -2.87 -1.22 19.33
CA TRP A 581 -2.74 -2.28 18.34
C TRP A 581 -3.05 -3.64 18.97
N VAL A 582 -3.82 -4.46 18.26
CA VAL A 582 -4.28 -5.77 18.72
C VAL A 582 -3.60 -6.85 17.89
N SER A 583 -2.97 -7.80 18.60
CA SER A 583 -2.30 -8.94 17.98
C SER A 583 -3.23 -10.15 17.95
N TYR A 584 -3.35 -10.78 16.78
CA TYR A 584 -4.09 -12.03 16.59
C TYR A 584 -3.15 -13.12 16.08
N ASP A 585 -3.22 -14.32 16.68
CA ASP A 585 -2.47 -15.49 16.24
C ASP A 585 -2.93 -16.00 14.86
N SER A 586 -4.11 -15.62 14.42
CA SER A 586 -4.64 -15.92 13.09
C SER A 586 -5.61 -14.84 12.65
N TYR A 587 -5.54 -14.42 11.39
CA TYR A 587 -6.55 -13.57 10.78
C TYR A 587 -7.88 -14.31 10.62
N ALA A 588 -7.85 -15.55 10.20
CA ALA A 588 -9.06 -16.35 10.04
C ALA A 588 -9.75 -16.62 11.39
N SER A 589 -11.05 -16.38 11.45
CA SER A 589 -11.87 -16.63 12.64
C SER A 589 -12.52 -18.01 12.61
N LYS A 590 -12.52 -18.71 13.77
CA LYS A 590 -13.18 -20.01 13.95
C LYS A 590 -14.57 -19.87 14.58
N ASN A 591 -14.83 -18.74 15.22
CA ASN A 591 -16.08 -18.46 15.89
C ASN A 591 -16.96 -17.58 15.02
N LYS A 592 -18.28 -17.62 15.26
CA LYS A 592 -19.27 -16.88 14.50
C LYS A 592 -20.27 -16.20 15.44
N ALA A 593 -20.69 -14.98 15.07
CA ALA A 593 -21.92 -14.42 15.56
C ALA A 593 -22.99 -14.62 14.48
N GLU A 594 -24.14 -15.19 14.85
CA GLU A 594 -25.26 -15.35 13.93
C GLU A 594 -26.38 -14.40 14.36
N ILE A 595 -26.79 -13.50 13.46
CA ILE A 595 -27.94 -12.61 13.63
C ILE A 595 -29.08 -13.19 12.78
N THR A 596 -30.23 -13.49 13.40
CA THR A 596 -31.42 -13.98 12.72
C THR A 596 -32.59 -13.03 12.94
N VAL A 597 -33.45 -12.88 11.96
CA VAL A 597 -34.61 -12.01 12.06
C VAL A 597 -35.85 -12.84 12.44
N SER A 598 -36.56 -12.39 13.47
CA SER A 598 -37.76 -13.07 13.98
C SER A 598 -39.07 -12.66 13.31
N ASP A 599 -39.10 -11.50 12.70
CA ASP A 599 -40.26 -10.94 12.00
C ASP A 599 -40.57 -11.74 10.74
N LYS A 600 -41.87 -11.94 10.46
CA LYS A 600 -42.35 -12.70 9.31
C LYS A 600 -43.21 -11.83 8.41
N GLU A 601 -42.55 -10.96 7.72
CA GLU A 601 -43.19 -10.02 6.80
C GLU A 601 -42.55 -10.16 5.40
N GLU A 602 -43.21 -9.63 4.40
CA GLU A 602 -42.64 -9.37 3.09
C GLU A 602 -42.56 -7.86 2.92
N VAL A 603 -41.37 -7.35 2.72
CA VAL A 603 -41.08 -5.92 2.57
C VAL A 603 -40.62 -5.65 1.16
N THR A 604 -41.21 -4.66 0.51
CA THR A 604 -40.77 -4.22 -0.82
C THR A 604 -39.87 -3.00 -0.70
N ILE A 605 -38.72 -3.05 -1.32
CA ILE A 605 -37.68 -2.01 -1.36
C ILE A 605 -37.67 -1.44 -2.80
N SER A 606 -37.68 -0.12 -2.92
CA SER A 606 -37.77 0.58 -4.21
C SER A 606 -36.50 1.38 -4.50
N ALA A 607 -36.02 1.34 -5.72
CA ALA A 607 -34.96 2.22 -6.20
C ALA A 607 -35.48 3.63 -6.59
N ASP A 608 -36.73 3.98 -6.30
CA ASP A 608 -37.22 5.35 -6.41
C ASP A 608 -36.71 6.20 -5.24
N TYR A 609 -35.51 6.69 -5.39
CA TYR A 609 -34.80 7.47 -4.36
C TYR A 609 -35.51 8.79 -4.04
N ALA A 610 -36.10 9.43 -5.05
CA ALA A 610 -36.84 10.67 -4.85
C ALA A 610 -38.09 10.45 -3.98
N ALA A 611 -38.80 9.33 -4.17
CA ALA A 611 -39.90 8.97 -3.29
C ALA A 611 -39.46 8.61 -1.87
N ALA A 612 -38.24 8.12 -1.69
CA ALA A 612 -37.62 7.90 -0.41
C ALA A 612 -37.10 9.19 0.26
N GLY A 613 -37.10 10.30 -0.45
CA GLY A 613 -36.58 11.58 0.05
C GLY A 613 -35.08 11.78 -0.11
N LEU A 614 -34.44 10.98 -0.96
CA LEU A 614 -33.04 11.04 -1.30
C LEU A 614 -32.86 11.80 -2.63
N ASP A 615 -31.96 12.79 -2.64
CA ASP A 615 -31.55 13.49 -3.86
C ASP A 615 -30.10 13.10 -4.17
N LEU A 616 -29.90 12.25 -5.17
CA LEU A 616 -28.58 11.76 -5.58
C LEU A 616 -27.75 12.82 -6.34
N GLN A 617 -28.36 13.99 -6.63
CA GLN A 617 -27.69 15.09 -7.33
C GLN A 617 -27.08 16.13 -6.36
N ASP A 618 -27.33 16.00 -5.06
CA ASP A 618 -26.86 16.94 -4.07
C ASP A 618 -25.54 16.43 -3.46
N ASP A 619 -24.48 17.24 -3.55
CA ASP A 619 -23.13 16.94 -3.04
C ASP A 619 -23.04 16.79 -1.51
N GLU A 620 -24.14 16.94 -0.78
CA GLU A 620 -24.22 16.65 0.66
C GLU A 620 -24.38 15.14 0.92
N ALA A 621 -23.46 14.35 0.39
CA ALA A 621 -23.47 12.88 0.51
C ALA A 621 -23.52 12.35 1.97
N MET A 622 -23.12 13.16 2.95
CA MET A 622 -23.13 12.78 4.36
C MET A 622 -24.54 12.57 4.95
N GLY A 623 -25.54 13.23 4.39
CA GLY A 623 -26.94 12.98 4.80
C GLY A 623 -27.54 11.67 4.31
N HIS A 624 -27.02 11.15 3.19
CA HIS A 624 -27.54 9.94 2.57
C HIS A 624 -27.19 8.69 3.36
N ASP A 625 -25.94 8.57 3.80
CA ASP A 625 -25.42 7.43 4.56
C ASP A 625 -26.18 7.26 5.88
N GLU A 626 -26.40 8.35 6.62
CA GLU A 626 -27.20 8.33 7.84
C GLU A 626 -28.64 7.91 7.56
N PHE A 627 -29.25 8.44 6.51
CA PHE A 627 -30.63 8.13 6.13
C PHE A 627 -30.77 6.65 5.82
N VAL A 628 -29.87 6.07 5.01
CA VAL A 628 -29.90 4.66 4.64
C VAL A 628 -29.65 3.76 5.85
N SER A 629 -28.71 4.11 6.71
CA SER A 629 -28.26 3.27 7.82
C SER A 629 -29.20 3.29 9.03
N LYS A 630 -29.92 4.38 9.26
CA LYS A 630 -30.68 4.61 10.50
C LYS A 630 -32.16 4.85 10.33
N VAL A 631 -32.58 5.39 9.18
CA VAL A 631 -33.97 5.83 8.95
C VAL A 631 -34.68 4.88 8.00
N PRO A 632 -35.71 4.12 8.45
CA PRO A 632 -36.52 3.28 7.58
C PRO A 632 -37.25 4.10 6.50
N SER A 633 -37.22 3.63 5.26
CA SER A 633 -37.80 4.30 4.11
C SER A 633 -38.34 3.30 3.10
N SER A 634 -38.84 3.77 1.95
CA SER A 634 -39.21 2.87 0.83
C SER A 634 -37.99 2.29 0.13
N ALA A 635 -36.80 2.82 0.33
CA ALA A 635 -35.57 2.37 -0.33
C ALA A 635 -34.72 1.40 0.51
N ASN A 636 -35.09 1.15 1.79
CA ASN A 636 -34.37 0.25 2.66
C ASN A 636 -35.25 -0.55 3.60
N VAL A 637 -34.68 -1.59 4.19
CA VAL A 637 -35.22 -2.30 5.35
C VAL A 637 -34.12 -2.48 6.38
N ILE A 638 -34.41 -2.21 7.65
CA ILE A 638 -33.44 -2.19 8.75
C ILE A 638 -33.87 -3.20 9.81
N PHE A 639 -32.94 -4.07 10.22
CA PHE A 639 -33.13 -5.03 11.32
C PHE A 639 -32.09 -4.76 12.38
N GLN A 640 -32.50 -4.59 13.63
CA GLN A 640 -31.58 -4.23 14.72
C GLN A 640 -31.58 -5.26 15.86
N THR A 641 -30.41 -5.46 16.47
CA THR A 641 -30.21 -6.29 17.65
C THR A 641 -29.24 -5.62 18.62
N GLU A 642 -29.44 -5.79 19.93
CA GLU A 642 -28.55 -5.27 20.96
C GLU A 642 -27.35 -6.20 21.16
N VAL A 643 -26.14 -5.63 21.23
CA VAL A 643 -24.89 -6.34 21.56
C VAL A 643 -24.68 -6.27 23.07
N LYS A 644 -24.78 -7.41 23.75
CA LYS A 644 -24.72 -7.47 25.23
C LYS A 644 -23.32 -7.54 25.81
N ASN A 645 -22.35 -7.99 25.03
CA ASN A 645 -20.94 -8.09 25.42
C ASN A 645 -20.11 -7.58 24.26
N ASP A 646 -18.93 -7.07 24.54
CA ASP A 646 -17.99 -6.65 23.51
C ASP A 646 -17.79 -7.78 22.49
N LEU A 647 -17.80 -7.40 21.20
CA LEU A 647 -17.74 -8.30 20.06
C LEU A 647 -16.72 -7.78 19.08
N THR A 648 -15.76 -8.60 18.66
CA THR A 648 -14.83 -8.25 17.60
C THR A 648 -15.17 -9.04 16.34
N ILE A 649 -15.63 -8.35 15.31
CA ILE A 649 -15.82 -8.89 13.97
C ILE A 649 -14.44 -8.98 13.33
N LYS A 650 -14.15 -10.05 12.57
CA LYS A 650 -12.84 -10.24 11.95
C LYS A 650 -12.95 -11.14 10.70
N GLY A 651 -13.06 -10.49 9.54
CA GLY A 651 -13.18 -11.11 8.22
C GLY A 651 -14.49 -10.77 7.50
N THR A 652 -14.82 -11.54 6.48
CA THR A 652 -15.99 -11.33 5.61
C THR A 652 -17.30 -11.69 6.31
N VAL A 653 -18.25 -10.78 6.30
CA VAL A 653 -19.61 -10.99 6.78
C VAL A 653 -20.47 -11.51 5.64
N GLU A 654 -21.27 -12.56 5.89
CA GLU A 654 -22.24 -13.11 4.95
C GLU A 654 -23.64 -12.67 5.36
N VAL A 655 -24.44 -12.19 4.40
CA VAL A 655 -25.86 -11.85 4.60
C VAL A 655 -26.71 -12.72 3.67
N ASP A 656 -27.42 -13.67 4.26
CA ASP A 656 -28.37 -14.54 3.55
C ASP A 656 -29.77 -13.92 3.55
N PHE A 657 -30.46 -13.95 2.42
CA PHE A 657 -31.85 -13.54 2.32
C PHE A 657 -32.53 -14.11 1.07
N SER A 658 -33.86 -14.17 1.08
CA SER A 658 -34.65 -14.54 -0.09
C SER A 658 -35.37 -13.31 -0.67
N ALA A 659 -35.11 -13.01 -1.94
CA ALA A 659 -35.64 -11.84 -2.61
C ALA A 659 -36.26 -12.20 -3.98
N ALA A 660 -37.17 -11.35 -4.45
CA ALA A 660 -37.80 -11.44 -5.75
C ALA A 660 -37.93 -10.06 -6.38
N LEU A 661 -37.75 -9.95 -7.68
CA LEU A 661 -38.12 -8.74 -8.42
C LEU A 661 -39.61 -8.46 -8.21
N ALA A 662 -39.96 -7.27 -7.79
CA ALA A 662 -41.36 -6.83 -7.64
C ALA A 662 -41.83 -5.98 -8.85
N HIS A 663 -40.95 -5.10 -9.33
CA HIS A 663 -41.22 -4.26 -10.50
C HIS A 663 -39.88 -3.86 -11.15
N ALA A 664 -39.87 -3.69 -12.47
CA ALA A 664 -38.79 -2.97 -13.18
C ALA A 664 -39.37 -2.35 -14.46
N THR A 665 -38.93 -1.16 -14.80
CA THR A 665 -39.19 -0.54 -16.09
C THR A 665 -38.32 -1.20 -17.16
N GLU A 666 -38.78 -1.15 -18.45
CA GLU A 666 -37.96 -1.59 -19.57
C GLU A 666 -36.73 -0.64 -19.68
N GLY A 667 -35.52 -1.18 -19.57
CA GLY A 667 -34.25 -0.47 -19.72
C GLY A 667 -33.21 -1.36 -20.37
N ALA A 668 -32.15 -0.78 -20.88
CA ALA A 668 -31.09 -1.49 -21.62
C ALA A 668 -30.17 -2.32 -20.72
N ASP A 669 -30.10 -1.99 -19.43
CA ASP A 669 -29.12 -2.57 -18.50
C ASP A 669 -29.76 -3.48 -17.47
N ASN A 670 -29.12 -4.59 -17.19
CA ASN A 670 -29.60 -5.62 -16.29
C ASN A 670 -29.17 -5.42 -14.83
N ASN A 671 -28.58 -4.26 -14.47
CA ASN A 671 -28.16 -3.97 -13.10
C ASN A 671 -29.37 -3.71 -12.19
N LEU A 672 -29.78 -4.73 -11.46
CA LEU A 672 -30.81 -4.65 -10.43
C LEU A 672 -30.15 -4.80 -9.07
N ILE A 673 -29.49 -3.74 -8.63
CA ILE A 673 -28.59 -3.74 -7.47
C ILE A 673 -29.39 -4.01 -6.19
N ILE A 674 -28.88 -4.92 -5.39
CA ILE A 674 -29.16 -5.03 -3.96
C ILE A 674 -27.87 -4.67 -3.24
N ASN A 675 -27.99 -3.76 -2.29
CA ASN A 675 -26.91 -3.41 -1.39
C ASN A 675 -27.25 -3.87 0.03
N ALA A 676 -26.27 -4.37 0.77
CA ALA A 676 -26.44 -4.72 2.17
C ALA A 676 -25.30 -4.11 3.01
N LEU A 677 -25.69 -3.57 4.17
CA LEU A 677 -24.79 -2.95 5.14
C LEU A 677 -24.87 -3.69 6.47
N LEU A 678 -23.74 -3.77 7.15
CA LEU A 678 -23.67 -4.02 8.58
C LEU A 678 -23.27 -2.73 9.28
N VAL A 679 -24.10 -2.27 10.24
CA VAL A 679 -23.94 -0.95 10.86
C VAL A 679 -23.86 -1.11 12.39
N ASP A 680 -22.90 -0.42 13.01
CA ASP A 680 -22.83 -0.20 14.46
C ASP A 680 -23.59 1.08 14.80
N LEU A 681 -24.46 1.01 15.79
CA LEU A 681 -25.36 2.09 16.22
C LEU A 681 -25.30 2.29 17.74
N ASP A 682 -25.24 3.54 18.18
CA ASP A 682 -25.48 3.89 19.59
C ASP A 682 -26.52 5.03 19.70
N ASP A 683 -27.02 5.29 20.90
CA ASP A 683 -27.89 6.43 21.19
C ASP A 683 -27.07 7.71 21.51
N GLU A 684 -25.78 7.56 21.80
CA GLU A 684 -24.80 8.62 22.03
C GLU A 684 -23.67 8.52 21.01
N ASP A 685 -23.10 9.68 20.66
CA ASP A 685 -21.96 9.71 19.76
C ASP A 685 -20.76 8.93 20.33
N PHE A 686 -20.20 8.01 19.56
CA PHE A 686 -18.96 7.33 19.87
C PHE A 686 -17.83 7.76 18.93
N THR A 687 -16.61 7.60 19.37
CA THR A 687 -15.44 7.96 18.61
C THR A 687 -15.12 6.83 17.61
N LEU A 688 -14.89 7.18 16.36
CA LEU A 688 -14.53 6.23 15.32
C LEU A 688 -13.51 6.85 14.35
N PHE A 689 -12.87 5.98 13.59
CA PHE A 689 -12.10 6.35 12.41
C PHE A 689 -12.93 6.08 11.17
N ASP A 690 -12.87 6.98 10.20
CA ASP A 690 -13.66 6.90 8.99
C ASP A 690 -12.85 7.45 7.82
N LYS A 691 -13.45 7.55 6.63
CA LYS A 691 -12.81 8.10 5.43
C LYS A 691 -12.12 9.43 5.72
N PRO A 692 -10.85 9.60 5.38
CA PRO A 692 -10.24 10.91 5.35
C PRO A 692 -11.05 11.85 4.45
N GLY A 693 -11.26 13.08 4.90
CA GLY A 693 -11.98 14.09 4.13
C GLY A 693 -13.43 14.34 4.60
N TYR A 694 -14.02 13.46 5.40
CA TYR A 694 -15.37 13.67 5.93
C TYR A 694 -15.43 14.36 7.29
N HIS A 695 -14.34 14.37 8.05
CA HIS A 695 -14.32 14.87 9.43
C HIS A 695 -12.94 15.34 9.83
N VAL A 696 -12.30 15.96 8.94
CA VAL A 696 -10.96 16.44 9.12
C VAL A 696 -11.02 17.93 9.29
N ASP A 697 -10.38 18.46 10.33
CA ASP A 697 -10.08 19.86 10.39
C ASP A 697 -9.23 20.24 9.16
N THR A 698 -9.83 20.96 8.24
CA THR A 698 -9.17 21.39 7.04
C THR A 698 -8.50 22.72 7.28
N TYR A 699 -7.18 22.75 7.23
CA TYR A 699 -6.42 23.98 7.27
C TYR A 699 -6.24 24.50 5.85
N VAL A 700 -6.58 25.74 5.66
CA VAL A 700 -6.41 26.41 4.39
C VAL A 700 -5.12 27.19 4.44
N VAL A 701 -4.18 26.80 3.60
CA VAL A 701 -2.89 27.43 3.49
C VAL A 701 -2.88 28.37 2.28
N GLU A 702 -2.60 29.66 2.53
CA GLU A 702 -2.38 30.63 1.45
C GLU A 702 -0.89 30.72 1.14
N GLY A 703 -0.50 30.41 -0.07
CA GLY A 703 0.89 30.51 -0.51
C GLY A 703 1.03 30.30 -2.00
N GLY A 704 2.05 30.89 -2.62
CA GLY A 704 2.32 30.74 -4.03
C GLY A 704 1.19 31.20 -4.97
N GLU A 705 1.43 31.13 -6.25
CA GLU A 705 0.44 31.38 -7.30
C GLU A 705 0.11 30.08 -8.04
N GLY A 706 -1.18 29.71 -8.10
CA GLY A 706 -1.66 28.60 -8.90
C GLY A 706 -1.82 27.28 -8.09
N ASN A 707 -1.67 26.17 -8.75
CA ASN A 707 -1.87 24.84 -8.16
C ASN A 707 -0.62 23.97 -8.30
N HIS A 708 0.08 23.71 -7.22
CA HIS A 708 1.28 22.88 -7.23
C HIS A 708 1.01 21.44 -7.67
N TRP A 709 -0.16 20.91 -7.39
CA TRP A 709 -0.62 19.64 -7.89
C TRP A 709 -0.42 19.46 -9.38
N MET A 710 -0.67 20.53 -10.12
CA MET A 710 -0.64 20.57 -11.57
C MET A 710 0.61 21.27 -12.09
N GLY A 711 1.57 21.53 -11.22
CA GLY A 711 2.76 22.29 -11.58
C GLY A 711 2.53 23.76 -11.95
N SER A 712 1.41 24.32 -11.56
CA SER A 712 1.04 25.69 -11.93
C SER A 712 1.03 26.68 -10.77
N GLY A 713 1.68 26.33 -9.64
CA GLY A 713 1.72 27.13 -8.44
C GLY A 713 0.42 27.06 -7.64
N VAL A 714 0.45 27.19 -6.32
CA VAL A 714 -0.72 27.10 -5.44
C VAL A 714 -1.04 28.45 -4.85
N THR A 715 -2.26 28.94 -5.07
CA THR A 715 -2.78 30.08 -4.33
C THR A 715 -3.38 29.66 -2.98
N LYS A 716 -3.81 28.41 -2.88
CA LYS A 716 -4.46 27.89 -1.68
C LYS A 716 -4.45 26.37 -1.68
N MET A 717 -4.09 25.75 -0.55
CA MET A 717 -4.11 24.32 -0.38
C MET A 717 -4.82 23.97 0.93
N ASP A 718 -5.64 22.93 0.89
CA ASP A 718 -6.27 22.36 2.07
C ASP A 718 -5.33 21.28 2.64
N ILE A 719 -4.88 21.48 3.86
CA ILE A 719 -4.12 20.50 4.62
C ILE A 719 -5.11 19.80 5.53
N LYS A 720 -5.13 18.49 5.46
CA LYS A 720 -6.06 17.67 6.23
C LYS A 720 -5.34 17.01 7.38
N ASN A 721 -5.82 17.25 8.59
CA ASN A 721 -5.44 16.51 9.78
C ASN A 721 -6.43 15.37 9.96
N PHE A 722 -5.93 14.17 10.12
CA PHE A 722 -6.75 13.03 10.48
C PHE A 722 -7.18 13.15 11.95
N GLN A 723 -8.47 13.30 12.16
CA GLN A 723 -9.07 13.41 13.51
C GLN A 723 -10.11 12.31 13.68
N PRO A 724 -10.17 11.64 14.84
CA PRO A 724 -11.27 10.75 15.13
C PRO A 724 -12.60 11.49 15.04
N MET A 725 -13.56 10.90 14.37
CA MET A 725 -14.90 11.45 14.22
C MET A 725 -15.79 11.02 15.38
N LYS A 726 -16.80 11.82 15.68
CA LYS A 726 -17.89 11.46 16.61
C LYS A 726 -19.19 11.34 15.84
N ARG A 727 -19.74 10.14 15.85
CA ARG A 727 -21.04 9.80 15.27
C ARG A 727 -21.76 8.78 16.15
N ASP A 728 -23.07 8.70 16.01
CA ASP A 728 -23.91 7.69 16.64
C ASP A 728 -24.13 6.45 15.75
N TYR A 729 -23.37 6.34 14.66
CA TYR A 729 -23.34 5.16 13.76
C TYR A 729 -22.01 5.02 13.01
N LYS A 730 -21.70 3.77 12.59
CA LYS A 730 -20.63 3.45 11.64
C LYS A 730 -21.06 2.30 10.76
N VAL A 731 -20.95 2.48 9.44
CA VAL A 731 -21.04 1.37 8.48
C VAL A 731 -19.76 0.55 8.61
N ILE A 732 -19.88 -0.65 9.17
CA ILE A 732 -18.73 -1.56 9.41
C ILE A 732 -18.31 -2.24 8.11
N ALA A 733 -19.29 -2.69 7.34
CA ALA A 733 -19.07 -3.46 6.14
C ALA A 733 -20.24 -3.31 5.18
N GLU A 734 -19.95 -3.36 3.91
CA GLU A 734 -20.86 -3.16 2.81
C GLU A 734 -20.66 -4.20 1.72
N GLY A 735 -21.72 -4.55 0.97
CA GLY A 735 -21.65 -5.50 -0.11
C GLY A 735 -22.76 -5.28 -1.15
N TRP A 736 -22.52 -5.75 -2.36
CA TRP A 736 -23.38 -5.56 -3.52
C TRP A 736 -23.68 -6.89 -4.20
N ALA A 737 -24.89 -7.04 -4.72
CA ALA A 737 -25.25 -8.15 -5.58
C ALA A 737 -26.30 -7.69 -6.63
N ASP A 738 -26.31 -8.32 -7.79
CA ASP A 738 -27.37 -8.16 -8.78
C ASP A 738 -28.48 -9.19 -8.53
N LEU A 739 -29.74 -8.74 -8.52
CA LEU A 739 -30.89 -9.63 -8.51
C LEU A 739 -30.83 -10.68 -9.62
N ALA A 740 -30.19 -10.36 -10.73
CA ALA A 740 -29.95 -11.29 -11.82
C ALA A 740 -28.88 -12.36 -11.50
N ASN A 741 -28.17 -12.27 -10.39
CA ASN A 741 -27.03 -13.17 -10.08
C ASN A 741 -27.13 -13.85 -8.71
N PRO A 742 -28.16 -14.67 -8.46
CA PRO A 742 -28.39 -15.27 -7.14
C PRO A 742 -27.36 -16.32 -6.72
N GLU A 743 -26.58 -16.87 -7.67
CA GLU A 743 -25.55 -17.89 -7.38
C GLU A 743 -24.13 -17.31 -7.36
N SER A 744 -23.99 -15.97 -7.30
CA SER A 744 -22.70 -15.31 -7.19
C SER A 744 -22.01 -15.65 -5.87
N GLY A 745 -20.67 -15.75 -5.90
CA GLY A 745 -19.85 -16.10 -4.74
C GLY A 745 -18.91 -14.98 -4.32
N PHE A 746 -18.18 -15.19 -3.21
CA PHE A 746 -17.17 -14.28 -2.74
C PHE A 746 -16.04 -14.07 -3.77
N ALA A 747 -15.50 -15.17 -4.31
CA ALA A 747 -14.54 -15.12 -5.40
C ALA A 747 -15.30 -15.20 -6.73
N SER A 748 -15.39 -14.11 -7.43
CA SER A 748 -16.26 -13.97 -8.62
C SER A 748 -15.87 -14.88 -9.79
N ALA A 749 -14.59 -15.28 -9.88
CA ALA A 749 -14.12 -16.27 -10.86
C ALA A 749 -14.82 -17.64 -10.74
N THR A 750 -15.45 -17.93 -9.60
CA THR A 750 -16.18 -19.19 -9.36
C THR A 750 -17.70 -19.03 -9.38
N SER A 751 -18.19 -17.83 -9.69
CA SER A 751 -19.61 -17.51 -9.69
C SER A 751 -20.33 -18.12 -10.90
N ALA A 752 -21.60 -18.46 -10.73
CA ALA A 752 -22.48 -18.77 -11.86
C ALA A 752 -22.86 -17.51 -12.62
N GLY A 753 -23.16 -17.65 -13.89
CA GLY A 753 -23.65 -16.55 -14.71
C GLY A 753 -25.06 -16.09 -14.32
N SER A 754 -25.46 -14.92 -14.83
CA SER A 754 -26.72 -14.28 -14.51
C SER A 754 -27.95 -15.01 -15.10
N ILE A 755 -29.08 -14.77 -14.48
CA ILE A 755 -30.44 -15.18 -14.92
C ILE A 755 -31.23 -13.94 -15.33
N VAL A 756 -32.37 -14.14 -15.96
CA VAL A 756 -33.35 -13.08 -16.17
C VAL A 756 -34.36 -13.10 -15.02
N PRO A 757 -34.37 -12.12 -14.11
CA PRO A 757 -35.29 -12.11 -12.99
C PRO A 757 -36.76 -12.04 -13.44
N VAL A 758 -37.61 -12.87 -12.83
CA VAL A 758 -39.04 -12.91 -13.09
C VAL A 758 -39.77 -12.31 -11.90
N VAL A 759 -40.71 -11.38 -12.17
CA VAL A 759 -41.54 -10.76 -11.13
C VAL A 759 -42.23 -11.78 -10.25
N GLY A 760 -42.01 -11.71 -8.95
CA GLY A 760 -42.57 -12.60 -7.94
C GLY A 760 -41.92 -13.99 -7.83
N GLU A 761 -40.86 -14.28 -8.60
CA GLU A 761 -40.07 -15.48 -8.45
C GLU A 761 -38.92 -15.22 -7.44
N TYR A 762 -38.96 -15.90 -6.29
CA TYR A 762 -37.97 -15.74 -5.21
C TYR A 762 -36.76 -16.61 -5.47
N HIS A 763 -35.58 -16.00 -5.27
CA HIS A 763 -34.28 -16.66 -5.22
C HIS A 763 -33.65 -16.41 -3.88
N ASP A 764 -32.78 -17.32 -3.46
CA ASP A 764 -31.94 -17.14 -2.26
C ASP A 764 -30.61 -16.52 -2.68
N TYR A 765 -30.17 -15.53 -1.91
CA TYR A 765 -28.93 -14.80 -2.12
C TYR A 765 -28.05 -14.95 -0.89
N THR A 766 -26.75 -15.10 -1.10
CA THR A 766 -25.71 -14.88 -0.10
C THR A 766 -24.87 -13.70 -0.54
N MET A 767 -24.98 -12.61 0.18
CA MET A 767 -24.15 -11.42 -0.09
C MET A 767 -22.95 -11.42 0.82
N PHE A 768 -21.77 -11.20 0.25
CA PHE A 768 -20.50 -11.09 0.95
C PHE A 768 -20.11 -9.63 1.10
N LEU A 769 -20.12 -9.14 2.34
CA LEU A 769 -19.72 -7.77 2.64
C LEU A 769 -18.19 -7.68 2.64
N GLN A 770 -17.66 -6.48 2.41
CA GLN A 770 -16.22 -6.24 2.48
C GLN A 770 -15.68 -6.67 3.85
N PRO A 771 -14.59 -7.44 3.93
CA PRO A 771 -14.04 -7.88 5.20
C PRO A 771 -13.62 -6.69 6.07
N ASN A 772 -13.80 -6.82 7.37
CA ASN A 772 -13.35 -5.81 8.32
C ASN A 772 -12.82 -6.47 9.60
N VAL A 773 -12.03 -5.72 10.37
CA VAL A 773 -11.72 -6.03 11.77
C VAL A 773 -12.22 -4.87 12.63
N TYR A 774 -13.31 -5.11 13.35
CA TYR A 774 -14.04 -4.06 14.03
C TYR A 774 -14.50 -4.49 15.42
N GLU A 775 -14.22 -3.67 16.43
CA GLU A 775 -14.60 -3.86 17.82
C GLU A 775 -15.94 -3.16 18.08
N VAL A 776 -17.01 -3.93 18.35
CA VAL A 776 -18.33 -3.42 18.75
C VAL A 776 -18.42 -3.42 20.27
N THR A 777 -18.77 -2.31 20.86
CA THR A 777 -18.88 -2.13 22.33
C THR A 777 -20.21 -2.68 22.83
N ALA A 778 -20.20 -3.29 24.01
CA ALA A 778 -21.41 -3.75 24.71
C ALA A 778 -22.38 -2.58 24.97
N GLY A 779 -23.65 -2.78 24.66
CA GLY A 779 -24.69 -1.75 24.74
C GLY A 779 -25.04 -1.12 23.40
N HIS A 780 -24.13 -1.17 22.42
CA HIS A 780 -24.44 -0.78 21.06
C HIS A 780 -25.41 -1.74 20.39
N ARG A 781 -25.93 -1.34 19.23
CA ARG A 781 -26.79 -2.16 18.38
C ARG A 781 -26.13 -2.43 17.06
N LEU A 782 -26.21 -3.67 16.60
CA LEU A 782 -25.88 -4.00 15.22
C LEU A 782 -27.13 -3.93 14.36
N ALA A 783 -27.05 -3.27 13.23
CA ALA A 783 -28.10 -3.25 12.23
C ALA A 783 -27.67 -3.98 10.95
N ILE A 784 -28.55 -4.83 10.42
CA ILE A 784 -28.48 -5.31 9.05
C ILE A 784 -29.40 -4.42 8.23
N VAL A 785 -28.88 -3.78 7.19
CA VAL A 785 -29.65 -2.96 6.26
C VAL A 785 -29.62 -3.62 4.91
N ILE A 786 -30.79 -3.77 4.27
CA ILE A 786 -30.87 -4.15 2.85
C ILE A 786 -31.52 -2.98 2.12
N THR A 787 -30.87 -2.52 1.07
CA THR A 787 -31.27 -1.31 0.35
C THR A 787 -31.13 -1.48 -1.16
N ALA A 788 -31.83 -0.65 -1.90
CA ALA A 788 -31.61 -0.46 -3.34
C ALA A 788 -30.67 0.73 -3.62
N TYR A 789 -30.26 1.44 -2.59
CA TYR A 789 -29.37 2.60 -2.69
C TYR A 789 -27.92 2.20 -2.39
N ASP A 790 -27.02 2.73 -3.16
CA ASP A 790 -25.59 2.65 -2.90
C ASP A 790 -24.92 3.99 -3.29
N PRO A 791 -24.40 4.74 -2.30
CA PRO A 791 -23.73 6.00 -2.54
C PRO A 791 -22.33 5.85 -3.17
N ASP A 792 -21.74 4.66 -3.11
CA ASP A 792 -20.35 4.41 -3.53
C ASP A 792 -20.23 3.77 -4.93
N THR A 793 -21.34 3.41 -5.60
CA THR A 793 -21.28 2.99 -7.01
C THR A 793 -21.19 4.19 -7.93
N TYR A 794 -20.21 4.15 -8.86
CA TYR A 794 -20.03 5.19 -9.87
C TYR A 794 -21.09 5.20 -10.97
N THR A 795 -21.84 4.15 -11.09
CA THR A 795 -22.90 4.03 -12.12
C THR A 795 -24.25 4.15 -11.45
N PRO A 796 -24.88 5.35 -11.41
CA PRO A 796 -26.25 5.50 -10.97
C PRO A 796 -27.15 4.63 -11.82
N VAL A 797 -27.98 3.82 -11.18
CA VAL A 797 -28.97 3.03 -11.90
C VAL A 797 -30.07 3.98 -12.37
N ASP A 798 -30.05 4.38 -13.63
CA ASP A 798 -31.11 5.20 -14.26
C ASP A 798 -32.33 4.32 -14.59
N ARG A 799 -32.84 3.61 -13.57
CA ARG A 799 -33.91 2.65 -13.76
C ARG A 799 -34.80 2.51 -12.53
N ASP A 800 -36.11 2.68 -12.73
CA ASP A 800 -37.10 2.36 -11.69
C ASP A 800 -37.27 0.85 -11.56
N TYR A 801 -36.87 0.31 -10.42
CA TYR A 801 -37.13 -1.06 -10.03
C TYR A 801 -37.46 -1.18 -8.54
N SER A 802 -38.07 -2.29 -8.18
CA SER A 802 -38.26 -2.68 -6.78
C SER A 802 -38.11 -4.18 -6.62
N PHE A 803 -37.76 -4.60 -5.44
CA PHE A 803 -37.68 -6.02 -5.09
C PHE A 803 -38.30 -6.25 -3.70
N SER A 804 -38.79 -7.46 -3.48
CA SER A 804 -39.36 -7.85 -2.19
C SER A 804 -38.44 -8.81 -1.47
N VAL A 805 -38.26 -8.62 -0.15
CA VAL A 805 -37.48 -9.47 0.74
C VAL A 805 -38.41 -10.15 1.76
N LYS A 806 -38.22 -11.46 1.99
CA LYS A 806 -38.87 -12.19 3.08
C LYS A 806 -38.04 -12.04 4.36
N THR A 807 -38.56 -11.30 5.32
CA THR A 807 -37.80 -10.90 6.52
C THR A 807 -37.33 -12.09 7.37
N ASP A 808 -38.12 -13.19 7.45
CA ASP A 808 -37.74 -14.39 8.21
C ASP A 808 -36.66 -15.27 7.53
N THR A 809 -36.19 -14.87 6.36
CA THR A 809 -35.06 -15.49 5.70
C THR A 809 -33.76 -14.73 5.90
N VAL A 810 -33.84 -13.49 6.42
CA VAL A 810 -32.65 -12.64 6.61
C VAL A 810 -31.83 -13.17 7.76
N LYS A 811 -30.55 -13.39 7.49
CA LYS A 811 -29.60 -13.89 8.45
C LYS A 811 -28.22 -13.27 8.13
N ALA A 812 -27.51 -12.80 9.15
CA ALA A 812 -26.10 -12.44 8.99
C ALA A 812 -25.19 -13.40 9.75
N ILE A 813 -24.08 -13.76 9.16
CA ILE A 813 -23.04 -14.61 9.72
C ILE A 813 -21.76 -13.79 9.78
N LEU A 814 -21.37 -13.41 10.99
CA LEU A 814 -20.19 -12.59 11.26
C LEU A 814 -19.06 -13.50 11.77
N PRO A 815 -17.90 -13.57 11.12
CA PRO A 815 -16.72 -14.16 11.73
C PRO A 815 -16.29 -13.30 12.92
N VAL A 816 -16.07 -13.91 14.10
CA VAL A 816 -15.73 -13.15 15.32
C VAL A 816 -14.51 -13.74 16.03
N ALA A 817 -13.74 -12.85 16.65
CA ALA A 817 -12.57 -13.24 17.45
C ALA A 817 -12.97 -13.84 18.83
N THR A 818 -14.18 -13.53 19.30
CA THR A 818 -14.73 -14.01 20.57
C THR A 818 -15.45 -15.36 20.42
N ASP A 819 -16.11 -15.82 21.46
CA ASP A 819 -16.90 -17.05 21.43
C ASP A 819 -18.12 -16.92 20.51
N ASN A 820 -18.69 -18.06 20.09
CA ASN A 820 -19.90 -18.10 19.28
C ASN A 820 -21.07 -17.37 19.98
N VAL A 821 -21.76 -16.52 19.22
CA VAL A 821 -22.87 -15.70 19.71
C VAL A 821 -24.09 -15.90 18.81
N ALA A 822 -25.26 -15.98 19.39
CA ALA A 822 -26.55 -15.97 18.68
C ALA A 822 -27.31 -14.71 19.11
N LEU A 823 -27.71 -13.91 18.11
CA LEU A 823 -28.45 -12.66 18.25
C LEU A 823 -29.76 -12.73 17.48
N GLU A 824 -30.79 -12.11 18.03
CA GLU A 824 -32.08 -12.00 17.37
C GLU A 824 -32.38 -10.53 17.07
N ALA A 825 -32.52 -10.23 15.78
CA ALA A 825 -32.86 -8.89 15.30
C ALA A 825 -34.35 -8.74 15.02
N THR A 826 -34.81 -7.51 15.15
CA THR A 826 -36.20 -7.14 14.88
C THR A 826 -36.26 -6.05 13.83
N LEU A 827 -37.36 -6.07 13.06
CA LEU A 827 -37.64 -5.07 12.02
C LEU A 827 -37.89 -3.69 12.67
N VAL A 828 -37.15 -2.70 12.20
CA VAL A 828 -37.39 -1.30 12.55
C VAL A 828 -38.52 -0.74 11.69
N LYS A 829 -39.52 -0.09 12.34
CA LYS A 829 -40.71 0.41 11.62
C LYS A 829 -40.79 1.92 11.68
#